data_61402614abead31333e5d44ae2e5f9e7
#
_entry.id   61402614abead31333e5d44ae2e5f9e7
#
_cell.length_a   1.000
_cell.length_b   1.000
_cell.length_c   1.000
_cell.angle_alpha   90.00
_cell.angle_beta   90.00
_cell.angle_gamma   90.00
#
_symmetry.space_group_name_H-M   'P 1'
#
loop_
_entity.id
_entity.type
_entity.pdbx_description
1 polymer ?
#
loop_
_entity_poly.entity_id
_entity_poly.type
_entity_poly.pdbx_seq_one_letter_code
_entity_poly.pdbx_strand_id
1 'polypeptide(L)'
;MDLKKYRKSFRHYIPWESELWSSEYDETDDGIIYTKYGKAGFQATLEIRNYDLDYYPEEAVRQVVKRLNNIYKRLPDGFTIHYEVQRRKTKNYITKNLEGKPLVSKILDKIREDKFKNIDFFETKYYITLSYVVLDNTERKVYNFFKNKREESEESYSQVILQNKKEFKNILFSFIESMKKISIEVKILKNTDLMNYLYSTVNSEYRSNVKVPPKGYYLDEYLSNSNFTDGIDFKINNKYFKTITLSVFSDTVVPRIFKQLENLDFEFRYVTRFIILNREEAIKMMEGYREFHKGQSRNKRQWLNEMLTQKETVNINKAALEKSIEADSAMNDLRKGLLSYGLYTFTMIIEDDNLKILNEKCDEVKGLIEDLGFNAAIEEFNTFDSFVGAIPGNIVMNIRKSPINTAVLTYLLPISSVFSGKNWNKYLNDIPLMTVNTGVSDLFRLNLHVGDVGHTAIFGRTGGGKSVILGNLWSAYMKYENARAVIFDVKASSMVLTHLMGGDFYNLGKNELSFQPLSRVDEYEELVWANDWILNLLELENVEITSEKKEIIWNALNNIAENEPERRTMSIFSMHCQNEEIRQALRPYTKLGAYGQYFDNDKENFRNSRWQAFEMEDIMDNEKICGPLLAYIFRRIQTDLLDGKPLILGIDEYGMLSKNKLIESQMERWLRVIRSKNGLVIFATQSLDEVINSDITSIILDSCKTKIFLPNPSAELNDKKLYEILGLNEKEIETIANAEEKAEYFYLSELGSRLFNMELSNMELIFTASSSKEDIAKITEIKNSTEDVKERIINWIDYKEDTGFINIKEKEYLKEMIGGFYEKNNNDINFFSRD
;
A
#
# COMPACT_ATOMS: atom_id res chain seq x y z
N MET A 1 22.17 -15.50 49.21
CA MET A 1 21.67 -15.30 47.86
C MET A 1 22.32 -16.36 46.95
N ASP A 2 21.54 -17.26 46.37
CA ASP A 2 22.10 -18.39 45.63
C ASP A 2 22.47 -17.93 44.21
N LEU A 3 23.73 -17.54 44.02
CA LEU A 3 24.28 -17.04 42.75
C LEU A 3 24.18 -18.04 41.58
N LYS A 4 23.89 -19.29 41.86
CA LYS A 4 23.64 -20.30 40.81
C LYS A 4 22.36 -20.02 40.00
N LYS A 5 21.40 -19.32 40.58
CA LYS A 5 20.14 -18.95 39.89
C LYS A 5 20.33 -17.93 38.76
N TYR A 6 21.42 -17.19 38.77
CA TYR A 6 21.73 -16.11 37.81
C TYR A 6 22.77 -16.52 36.75
N ARG A 7 23.20 -17.77 36.73
CA ARG A 7 24.16 -18.30 35.75
C ARG A 7 23.51 -19.15 34.65
N LYS A 8 22.26 -18.91 34.34
CA LYS A 8 21.61 -19.60 33.21
C LYS A 8 21.96 -18.89 31.92
N SER A 9 22.31 -19.62 30.89
CA SER A 9 22.50 -19.08 29.55
C SER A 9 21.18 -18.50 29.05
N PHE A 10 21.22 -17.45 28.20
CA PHE A 10 20.04 -16.80 27.64
C PHE A 10 19.08 -17.82 26.98
N ARG A 11 19.60 -18.84 26.36
CA ARG A 11 18.87 -19.98 25.83
C ARG A 11 17.78 -20.53 26.76
N HIS A 12 18.01 -20.55 28.09
CA HIS A 12 17.02 -21.05 29.04
C HIS A 12 15.74 -20.19 29.13
N TYR A 13 15.82 -18.95 28.75
CA TYR A 13 14.73 -18.01 28.84
C TYR A 13 13.92 -17.92 27.55
N ILE A 14 14.47 -18.46 26.44
CA ILE A 14 13.76 -18.52 25.15
C ILE A 14 12.68 -19.60 25.25
N PRO A 15 11.42 -19.27 24.87
CA PRO A 15 10.30 -20.19 25.07
C PRO A 15 10.25 -21.35 24.06
N TRP A 16 10.95 -21.23 22.94
CA TRP A 16 10.91 -22.25 21.88
C TRP A 16 11.70 -23.48 22.22
N GLU A 17 11.07 -24.63 22.04
CA GLU A 17 11.77 -25.89 22.29
C GLU A 17 12.64 -26.26 21.10
N SER A 18 13.53 -27.02 21.44
CA SER A 18 14.67 -27.47 20.73
C SER A 18 14.37 -28.37 19.57
N GLU A 19 13.52 -29.30 19.72
CA GLU A 19 13.60 -30.42 18.81
C GLU A 19 12.82 -30.24 17.56
N LEU A 20 11.88 -29.32 17.52
CA LEU A 20 10.92 -29.48 16.44
C LEU A 20 10.19 -28.24 16.08
N TRP A 21 10.73 -27.57 15.20
CA TRP A 21 9.89 -26.85 14.30
C TRP A 21 9.23 -27.81 13.23
N SER A 22 9.68 -29.06 13.14
CA SER A 22 8.95 -30.16 12.49
C SER A 22 9.13 -31.42 13.30
N SER A 23 8.05 -32.02 13.81
CA SER A 23 8.09 -33.29 14.48
C SER A 23 8.46 -34.43 13.52
N GLU A 24 9.09 -35.47 14.03
CA GLU A 24 9.22 -36.74 13.32
C GLU A 24 7.85 -37.31 12.89
N TYR A 25 6.77 -36.78 13.47
CA TYR A 25 5.39 -37.23 13.29
C TYR A 25 4.57 -36.40 12.29
N ASP A 26 5.09 -35.29 11.80
CA ASP A 26 4.35 -34.41 10.87
C ASP A 26 5.26 -33.81 9.79
N GLU A 27 5.12 -34.29 8.57
CA GLU A 27 5.90 -33.83 7.41
C GLU A 27 5.47 -32.43 6.90
N THR A 28 4.40 -31.86 7.46
CA THR A 28 3.84 -30.60 6.98
C THR A 28 4.51 -29.39 7.64
N ASP A 29 5.14 -28.54 6.82
CA ASP A 29 5.54 -27.19 7.24
C ASP A 29 4.29 -26.30 7.37
N ASP A 30 3.70 -26.28 8.58
CA ASP A 30 2.50 -25.50 8.90
C ASP A 30 2.80 -24.20 9.65
N GLY A 31 4.07 -23.89 9.93
CA GLY A 31 4.50 -22.70 10.68
C GLY A 31 4.23 -22.80 12.20
N ILE A 32 3.89 -23.97 12.69
CA ILE A 32 3.67 -24.21 14.12
C ILE A 32 4.95 -24.72 14.76
N ILE A 33 5.38 -24.09 15.85
CA ILE A 33 6.55 -24.49 16.63
C ILE A 33 6.14 -24.92 18.04
N TYR A 34 6.97 -25.76 18.63
CA TYR A 34 6.77 -26.26 20.00
C TYR A 34 7.37 -25.28 21.02
N THR A 35 6.74 -25.16 22.19
CA THR A 35 7.23 -24.32 23.28
C THR A 35 7.66 -25.15 24.48
N LYS A 36 8.66 -24.66 25.25
CA LYS A 36 9.18 -25.30 26.46
C LYS A 36 8.19 -25.34 27.62
N TYR A 37 7.14 -24.55 27.56
CA TYR A 37 6.17 -24.43 28.64
C TYR A 37 5.08 -25.49 28.47
N GLY A 38 5.12 -26.47 29.40
CA GLY A 38 4.23 -27.64 29.33
C GLY A 38 4.73 -28.71 28.35
N LYS A 39 4.34 -29.95 28.57
CA LYS A 39 4.77 -31.08 27.73
C LYS A 39 4.16 -31.09 26.31
N ALA A 40 3.34 -30.10 25.94
CA ALA A 40 2.67 -29.97 24.64
C ALA A 40 2.23 -28.53 24.37
N GLY A 41 3.13 -27.57 24.57
CA GLY A 41 2.87 -26.19 24.18
C GLY A 41 3.13 -25.94 22.70
N PHE A 42 2.31 -25.14 22.05
CA PHE A 42 2.44 -24.79 20.64
C PHE A 42 2.35 -23.27 20.45
N GLN A 43 3.01 -22.76 19.41
CA GLN A 43 2.78 -21.39 18.95
C GLN A 43 2.80 -21.29 17.44
N ALA A 44 2.08 -20.29 16.91
CA ALA A 44 2.13 -19.88 15.52
C ALA A 44 2.09 -18.37 15.44
N THR A 45 2.85 -17.81 14.51
CA THR A 45 2.93 -16.35 14.28
C THR A 45 2.30 -15.97 12.96
N LEU A 46 1.50 -14.94 13.00
CA LEU A 46 0.84 -14.32 11.84
C LEU A 46 1.45 -12.95 11.60
N GLU A 47 1.78 -12.64 10.37
CA GLU A 47 1.99 -11.27 9.90
C GLU A 47 0.64 -10.71 9.46
N ILE A 48 0.29 -9.53 9.94
CA ILE A 48 -1.03 -8.94 9.72
C ILE A 48 -0.87 -7.56 9.10
N ARG A 49 -1.73 -7.28 8.13
CA ARG A 49 -1.95 -5.94 7.61
C ARG A 49 -3.42 -5.57 7.77
N ASN A 50 -3.69 -4.69 8.70
CA ASN A 50 -5.02 -4.15 8.93
C ASN A 50 -5.34 -3.05 7.90
N TYR A 51 -6.60 -2.57 7.89
CA TYR A 51 -6.94 -1.33 7.22
C TYR A 51 -6.28 -0.15 7.92
N ASP A 52 -5.93 0.88 7.16
CA ASP A 52 -5.46 2.14 7.73
C ASP A 52 -6.66 2.94 8.24
N LEU A 53 -6.96 2.76 9.52
CA LEU A 53 -8.16 3.31 10.15
C LEU A 53 -8.11 4.84 10.33
N ASP A 54 -7.04 5.51 9.92
CA ASP A 54 -6.96 6.97 9.91
C ASP A 54 -7.91 7.60 8.89
N TYR A 55 -8.19 6.85 7.86
CA TYR A 55 -9.11 7.24 6.79
C TYR A 55 -10.52 6.68 6.95
N TYR A 56 -10.88 6.15 8.14
CA TYR A 56 -12.20 5.58 8.40
C TYR A 56 -12.96 6.39 9.45
N PRO A 57 -14.30 6.53 9.33
CA PRO A 57 -15.15 7.14 10.33
C PRO A 57 -15.09 6.40 11.67
N GLU A 58 -15.28 7.11 12.79
CA GLU A 58 -15.25 6.52 14.14
C GLU A 58 -16.19 5.31 14.30
N GLU A 59 -17.37 5.34 13.66
CA GLU A 59 -18.33 4.23 13.75
C GLU A 59 -17.75 2.95 13.12
N ALA A 60 -17.01 3.05 12.02
CA ALA A 60 -16.31 1.92 11.41
C ALA A 60 -15.24 1.37 12.36
N VAL A 61 -14.48 2.25 13.02
CA VAL A 61 -13.49 1.86 14.05
C VAL A 61 -14.16 1.11 15.19
N ARG A 62 -15.30 1.60 15.70
CA ARG A 62 -16.09 0.92 16.74
C ARG A 62 -16.56 -0.47 16.30
N GLN A 63 -16.97 -0.64 15.05
CA GLN A 63 -17.35 -1.95 14.52
C GLN A 63 -16.17 -2.92 14.43
N VAL A 64 -14.99 -2.46 14.04
CA VAL A 64 -13.74 -3.27 14.05
C VAL A 64 -13.45 -3.74 15.48
N VAL A 65 -13.45 -2.86 16.44
CA VAL A 65 -13.25 -3.15 17.87
C VAL A 65 -14.26 -4.19 18.38
N LYS A 66 -15.55 -4.04 18.06
CA LYS A 66 -16.59 -5.00 18.44
C LYS A 66 -16.35 -6.39 17.83
N ARG A 67 -15.92 -6.46 16.58
CA ARG A 67 -15.59 -7.72 15.91
C ARG A 67 -14.36 -8.36 16.55
N LEU A 68 -13.31 -7.60 16.85
CA LEU A 68 -12.10 -8.07 17.54
C LEU A 68 -12.44 -8.65 18.92
N ASN A 69 -13.24 -7.96 19.75
CA ASN A 69 -13.69 -8.50 21.02
C ASN A 69 -14.40 -9.85 20.83
N ASN A 70 -15.26 -9.97 19.79
CA ASN A 70 -15.94 -11.24 19.49
C ASN A 70 -14.97 -12.36 19.06
N ILE A 71 -13.83 -12.03 18.48
CA ILE A 71 -12.78 -13.00 18.13
C ILE A 71 -12.05 -13.45 19.39
N TYR A 72 -11.55 -12.50 20.19
CA TYR A 72 -10.72 -12.80 21.36
C TYR A 72 -11.48 -13.52 22.47
N LYS A 73 -12.74 -13.17 22.75
CA LYS A 73 -13.54 -13.84 23.78
C LYS A 73 -13.87 -15.31 23.47
N ARG A 74 -13.67 -15.75 22.21
CA ARG A 74 -13.90 -17.16 21.80
C ARG A 74 -12.67 -18.03 21.95
N LEU A 75 -11.49 -17.43 22.18
CA LEU A 75 -10.29 -18.20 22.43
C LEU A 75 -10.41 -18.91 23.80
N PRO A 76 -10.11 -20.21 23.87
CA PRO A 76 -10.15 -20.95 25.12
C PRO A 76 -9.12 -20.44 26.14
N ASP A 77 -9.29 -20.81 27.38
CA ASP A 77 -8.26 -20.69 28.41
C ASP A 77 -7.00 -21.48 28.03
N GLY A 78 -5.84 -21.03 28.56
CA GLY A 78 -4.53 -21.56 28.17
C GLY A 78 -3.94 -20.93 26.90
N PHE A 79 -4.74 -20.15 26.15
CA PHE A 79 -4.20 -19.36 25.04
C PHE A 79 -3.60 -18.04 25.53
N THR A 80 -2.50 -17.67 24.88
CA THR A 80 -1.84 -16.40 25.06
C THR A 80 -1.67 -15.73 23.71
N ILE A 81 -1.97 -14.42 23.68
CA ILE A 81 -1.82 -13.59 22.50
C ILE A 81 -0.66 -12.64 22.74
N HIS A 82 0.35 -12.67 21.87
CA HIS A 82 1.35 -11.60 21.75
C HIS A 82 1.02 -10.81 20.49
N TYR A 83 0.74 -9.54 20.66
CA TYR A 83 0.59 -8.61 19.53
C TYR A 83 1.83 -7.72 19.51
N GLU A 84 2.56 -7.72 18.41
CA GLU A 84 3.83 -7.02 18.30
C GLU A 84 3.83 -6.06 17.11
N VAL A 85 4.28 -4.84 17.34
CA VAL A 85 4.64 -3.84 16.34
C VAL A 85 6.15 -3.75 16.30
N GLN A 86 6.74 -3.92 15.13
CA GLN A 86 8.15 -3.68 14.87
C GLN A 86 8.28 -2.51 13.91
N ARG A 87 8.84 -1.39 14.39
CA ARG A 87 9.24 -0.26 13.57
C ARG A 87 10.74 -0.35 13.33
N ARG A 88 11.12 -0.52 12.08
CA ARG A 88 12.51 -0.73 11.69
C ARG A 88 12.92 0.26 10.61
N LYS A 89 14.17 0.75 10.74
CA LYS A 89 14.77 1.62 9.74
C LYS A 89 14.89 0.87 8.41
N THR A 90 14.39 1.46 7.37
CA THR A 90 14.51 0.96 6.01
C THR A 90 15.49 1.83 5.22
N LYS A 91 16.47 1.21 4.57
CA LYS A 91 17.44 1.92 3.74
C LYS A 91 16.97 2.10 2.29
N ASN A 92 15.73 1.78 1.99
CA ASN A 92 15.41 1.30 0.65
C ASN A 92 14.57 2.27 -0.18
N TYR A 93 15.26 3.22 -0.82
CA TYR A 93 14.89 3.50 -2.19
C TYR A 93 15.27 2.26 -3.03
N ILE A 94 14.28 1.61 -3.62
CA ILE A 94 14.52 0.42 -4.43
C ILE A 94 15.03 0.90 -5.79
N THR A 95 16.32 0.68 -6.04
CA THR A 95 16.97 1.04 -7.30
C THR A 95 16.93 -0.10 -8.30
N LYS A 96 16.96 0.27 -9.59
CA LYS A 96 17.11 -0.65 -10.72
C LYS A 96 18.15 -0.07 -11.68
N ASN A 97 18.83 -0.93 -12.40
CA ASN A 97 19.64 -0.46 -13.53
C ASN A 97 18.72 0.12 -14.62
N LEU A 98 18.89 1.40 -14.92
CA LEU A 98 18.08 2.14 -15.90
C LEU A 98 18.83 2.31 -17.24
N GLU A 99 19.78 1.44 -17.54
CA GLU A 99 20.47 1.44 -18.82
C GLU A 99 19.49 1.29 -19.99
N GLY A 100 19.69 2.03 -21.07
CA GLY A 100 18.77 2.04 -22.22
C GLY A 100 17.42 2.73 -22.01
N LYS A 101 17.19 3.38 -20.83
CA LYS A 101 15.96 4.15 -20.54
C LYS A 101 16.14 5.62 -20.94
N PRO A 102 15.02 6.37 -21.16
CA PRO A 102 15.07 7.81 -21.45
C PRO A 102 15.85 8.57 -20.39
N LEU A 103 16.65 9.57 -20.83
CA LEU A 103 17.58 10.29 -19.96
C LEU A 103 16.85 11.06 -18.84
N VAL A 104 15.71 11.70 -19.15
CA VAL A 104 14.90 12.39 -18.12
C VAL A 104 14.40 11.42 -17.04
N SER A 105 13.94 10.21 -17.42
CA SER A 105 13.55 9.20 -16.43
C SER A 105 14.68 8.81 -15.50
N LYS A 106 15.91 8.70 -16.03
CA LYS A 106 17.11 8.41 -15.22
C LYS A 106 17.42 9.56 -14.26
N ILE A 107 17.35 10.81 -14.75
CA ILE A 107 17.59 12.02 -13.94
C ILE A 107 16.58 12.10 -12.79
N LEU A 108 15.30 11.98 -13.07
CA LEU A 108 14.24 12.04 -12.07
C LEU A 108 14.35 10.93 -11.02
N ASP A 109 14.64 9.70 -11.45
CA ASP A 109 14.83 8.58 -10.52
C ASP A 109 16.07 8.77 -9.64
N LYS A 110 17.16 9.32 -10.21
CA LYS A 110 18.40 9.59 -9.48
C LYS A 110 18.26 10.73 -8.46
N ILE A 111 17.58 11.81 -8.80
CA ILE A 111 17.28 12.90 -7.86
C ILE A 111 16.51 12.33 -6.64
N ARG A 112 15.52 11.49 -6.89
CA ARG A 112 14.76 10.83 -5.81
C ARG A 112 15.63 9.88 -5.01
N GLU A 113 16.42 9.02 -5.65
CA GLU A 113 17.36 8.14 -4.97
C GLU A 113 18.25 8.93 -4.00
N ASP A 114 18.86 10.02 -4.47
CA ASP A 114 19.79 10.82 -3.67
C ASP A 114 19.08 11.57 -2.53
N LYS A 115 17.83 12.02 -2.76
CA LYS A 115 16.98 12.58 -1.71
C LYS A 115 16.70 11.54 -0.61
N PHE A 116 16.27 10.35 -0.99
CA PHE A 116 15.88 9.30 -0.05
C PHE A 116 17.08 8.63 0.65
N LYS A 117 18.29 8.70 0.09
CA LYS A 117 19.50 8.18 0.75
C LYS A 117 19.89 8.92 2.02
N ASN A 118 19.55 10.19 2.13
CA ASN A 118 19.95 11.08 3.22
C ASN A 118 18.91 11.21 4.32
N ILE A 119 17.74 10.59 4.16
CA ILE A 119 16.63 10.63 5.12
C ILE A 119 16.42 9.22 5.69
N ASP A 120 16.28 9.14 7.00
CA ASP A 120 15.94 7.90 7.67
C ASP A 120 14.43 7.66 7.58
N PHE A 121 14.07 6.58 6.92
CA PHE A 121 12.69 6.13 6.84
C PHE A 121 12.49 4.84 7.61
N PHE A 122 11.26 4.64 8.08
CA PHE A 122 10.89 3.49 8.87
C PHE A 122 9.77 2.70 8.18
N GLU A 123 9.81 1.39 8.37
CA GLU A 123 8.73 0.48 7.99
C GLU A 123 8.18 -0.19 9.24
N THR A 124 6.87 -0.16 9.38
CA THR A 124 6.19 -0.75 10.53
C THR A 124 5.51 -2.06 10.12
N LYS A 125 5.81 -3.13 10.83
CA LYS A 125 5.21 -4.47 10.64
C LYS A 125 4.47 -4.90 11.88
N TYR A 126 3.38 -5.65 11.69
CA TYR A 126 2.47 -6.08 12.73
C TYR A 126 2.40 -7.60 12.78
N TYR A 127 2.59 -8.16 13.96
CA TYR A 127 2.58 -9.60 14.17
C TYR A 127 1.62 -9.99 15.29
N ILE A 128 0.94 -11.13 15.12
CA ILE A 128 0.21 -11.79 16.22
C ILE A 128 0.78 -13.18 16.39
N THR A 129 1.27 -13.49 17.58
CA THR A 129 1.62 -14.85 17.95
C THR A 129 0.57 -15.41 18.88
N LEU A 130 -0.07 -16.48 18.47
CA LEU A 130 -0.91 -17.31 19.34
C LEU A 130 -0.06 -18.42 19.93
N SER A 131 -0.07 -18.52 21.24
CA SER A 131 0.57 -19.62 21.98
C SER A 131 -0.46 -20.36 22.80
N TYR A 132 -0.32 -21.67 22.88
CA TYR A 132 -1.15 -22.52 23.73
C TYR A 132 -0.26 -23.25 24.72
N VAL A 133 -0.60 -23.15 25.98
CA VAL A 133 0.07 -23.87 27.06
C VAL A 133 -0.98 -24.46 27.96
N VAL A 134 -0.93 -25.74 28.16
CA VAL A 134 -1.83 -26.43 29.09
C VAL A 134 -1.43 -26.05 30.51
N LEU A 135 -2.11 -25.03 31.06
CA LEU A 135 -1.96 -24.61 32.45
C LEU A 135 -2.98 -25.35 33.32
N ASP A 136 -2.80 -26.63 33.62
CA ASP A 136 -3.86 -27.31 34.36
C ASP A 136 -3.41 -28.02 35.66
N ASN A 137 -4.34 -27.95 36.63
CA ASN A 137 -4.39 -28.89 37.76
C ASN A 137 -4.56 -30.35 37.31
N THR A 138 -5.09 -30.59 36.10
CA THR A 138 -5.16 -31.88 35.46
C THR A 138 -3.75 -32.36 35.09
N GLU A 139 -2.85 -31.47 34.60
CA GLU A 139 -1.44 -31.85 34.32
C GLU A 139 -0.70 -32.27 35.56
N ARG A 140 -0.93 -31.67 36.73
CA ARG A 140 -0.42 -32.21 37.98
C ARG A 140 -0.92 -33.64 38.25
N LYS A 141 -2.17 -33.93 37.95
CA LYS A 141 -2.74 -35.29 38.07
C LYS A 141 -2.24 -36.19 36.96
N VAL A 142 -2.18 -35.74 35.71
CA VAL A 142 -1.67 -36.50 34.56
C VAL A 142 -0.16 -36.67 34.67
N TYR A 143 0.60 -35.65 35.03
CA TYR A 143 2.04 -35.76 35.28
C TYR A 143 2.37 -36.71 36.44
N ASN A 144 1.61 -36.61 37.55
CA ASN A 144 1.76 -37.52 38.68
C ASN A 144 1.25 -38.94 38.34
N PHE A 145 0.23 -39.06 37.47
CA PHE A 145 -0.25 -40.33 36.96
C PHE A 145 0.77 -41.03 36.04
N PHE A 146 1.38 -40.29 35.13
CA PHE A 146 2.43 -40.83 34.24
C PHE A 146 3.78 -41.00 34.96
N LYS A 147 4.11 -40.18 35.97
CA LYS A 147 5.30 -40.38 36.78
C LYS A 147 5.25 -41.67 37.64
N ASN A 148 4.06 -42.09 38.01
CA ASN A 148 3.82 -43.31 38.74
C ASN A 148 3.68 -44.56 37.85
N LYS A 149 3.42 -44.43 36.53
CA LYS A 149 3.40 -45.51 35.54
C LYS A 149 4.59 -45.37 34.61
N ARG A 150 5.73 -45.95 35.00
CA ARG A 150 6.98 -45.98 34.21
C ARG A 150 6.93 -46.88 32.95
N GLU A 151 5.77 -47.34 32.52
CA GLU A 151 5.59 -48.31 31.44
C GLU A 151 4.46 -48.03 30.45
N GLU A 152 3.92 -46.80 30.38
CA GLU A 152 3.04 -46.47 29.26
C GLU A 152 3.88 -45.94 28.08
N SER A 153 3.77 -46.63 26.96
CA SER A 153 4.58 -46.52 25.74
C SER A 153 4.69 -45.07 25.19
N GLU A 154 5.88 -44.77 24.65
CA GLU A 154 6.13 -43.52 23.87
C GLU A 154 5.03 -43.22 22.82
N GLU A 155 4.37 -44.28 22.31
CA GLU A 155 3.24 -44.19 21.40
C GLU A 155 2.01 -43.43 21.96
N SER A 156 1.67 -43.64 23.25
CA SER A 156 0.50 -42.95 23.85
C SER A 156 0.77 -41.48 24.08
N TYR A 157 2.01 -41.08 24.38
CA TYR A 157 2.45 -39.70 24.54
C TYR A 157 2.43 -38.94 23.19
N SER A 158 2.94 -39.59 22.15
CA SER A 158 2.94 -39.03 20.79
C SER A 158 1.54 -38.78 20.25
N GLN A 159 0.59 -39.67 20.53
CA GLN A 159 -0.80 -39.51 20.14
C GLN A 159 -1.48 -38.32 20.84
N VAL A 160 -1.19 -38.06 22.11
CA VAL A 160 -1.71 -36.90 22.86
C VAL A 160 -1.17 -35.59 22.26
N ILE A 161 0.13 -35.51 21.94
CA ILE A 161 0.73 -34.35 21.31
C ILE A 161 0.09 -34.08 19.96
N LEU A 162 -0.09 -35.10 19.13
CA LEU A 162 -0.73 -34.96 17.82
C LEU A 162 -2.19 -34.50 17.93
N GLN A 163 -2.94 -35.00 18.89
CA GLN A 163 -4.31 -34.57 19.15
C GLN A 163 -4.36 -33.07 19.57
N ASN A 164 -3.51 -32.68 20.53
CA ASN A 164 -3.43 -31.28 20.98
C ASN A 164 -2.99 -30.34 19.84
N LYS A 165 -2.03 -30.77 19.00
CA LYS A 165 -1.62 -30.02 17.81
C LYS A 165 -2.78 -29.85 16.84
N LYS A 166 -3.59 -30.87 16.62
CA LYS A 166 -4.77 -30.80 15.75
C LYS A 166 -5.82 -29.81 16.29
N GLU A 167 -6.05 -29.82 17.60
CA GLU A 167 -6.97 -28.89 18.26
C GLU A 167 -6.46 -27.45 18.16
N PHE A 168 -5.16 -27.21 18.46
CA PHE A 168 -4.52 -25.91 18.27
C PHE A 168 -4.67 -25.41 16.82
N LYS A 169 -4.41 -26.29 15.83
CA LYS A 169 -4.52 -26.00 14.40
C LYS A 169 -5.94 -25.59 14.01
N ASN A 170 -6.96 -26.27 14.52
CA ASN A 170 -8.36 -25.93 14.24
C ASN A 170 -8.72 -24.55 14.80
N ILE A 171 -8.29 -24.23 16.02
CA ILE A 171 -8.51 -22.91 16.63
C ILE A 171 -7.77 -21.82 15.88
N LEU A 172 -6.48 -22.07 15.53
CA LEU A 172 -5.67 -21.17 14.74
C LEU A 172 -6.32 -20.84 13.38
N PHE A 173 -6.81 -21.83 12.65
CA PHE A 173 -7.50 -21.61 11.38
C PHE A 173 -8.80 -20.82 11.55
N SER A 174 -9.60 -21.13 12.58
CA SER A 174 -10.82 -20.37 12.89
C SER A 174 -10.49 -18.91 13.23
N PHE A 175 -9.40 -18.68 13.96
CA PHE A 175 -8.89 -17.35 14.28
C PHE A 175 -8.48 -16.60 13.00
N ILE A 176 -7.68 -17.21 12.13
CA ILE A 176 -7.23 -16.64 10.86
C ILE A 176 -8.42 -16.24 9.98
N GLU A 177 -9.40 -17.14 9.80
CA GLU A 177 -10.58 -16.85 8.99
C GLU A 177 -11.44 -15.71 9.58
N SER A 178 -11.44 -15.58 10.90
CA SER A 178 -12.11 -14.47 11.57
C SER A 178 -11.35 -13.16 11.40
N MET A 179 -10.02 -13.18 11.47
CA MET A 179 -9.15 -12.02 11.26
C MET A 179 -9.17 -11.53 9.80
N LYS A 180 -9.24 -12.41 8.81
CA LYS A 180 -9.37 -12.05 7.38
C LYS A 180 -10.62 -11.18 7.09
N LYS A 181 -11.64 -11.22 7.94
CA LYS A 181 -12.86 -10.39 7.79
C LYS A 181 -12.69 -8.95 8.25
N ILE A 182 -11.60 -8.64 8.94
CA ILE A 182 -11.31 -7.33 9.54
C ILE A 182 -9.93 -6.79 9.19
N SER A 183 -9.13 -7.56 8.50
CA SER A 183 -7.77 -7.22 8.06
C SER A 183 -7.65 -7.40 6.55
N ILE A 184 -6.79 -6.60 5.91
CA ILE A 184 -6.52 -6.69 4.46
C ILE A 184 -5.77 -7.98 4.14
N GLU A 185 -4.78 -8.33 4.99
CA GLU A 185 -3.95 -9.51 4.78
C GLU A 185 -3.62 -10.17 6.12
N VAL A 186 -3.74 -11.49 6.17
CA VAL A 186 -3.34 -12.33 7.32
C VAL A 186 -2.54 -13.49 6.78
N LYS A 187 -1.25 -13.52 7.09
CA LYS A 187 -0.30 -14.51 6.59
C LYS A 187 0.33 -15.27 7.76
N ILE A 188 0.24 -16.60 7.76
CA ILE A 188 1.05 -17.44 8.66
C ILE A 188 2.52 -17.35 8.25
N LEU A 189 3.40 -17.05 9.21
CA LEU A 189 4.84 -17.06 8.96
C LEU A 189 5.36 -18.49 8.92
N LYS A 190 6.17 -18.78 7.91
CA LYS A 190 6.79 -20.10 7.69
C LYS A 190 8.22 -19.91 7.22
N ASN A 191 9.01 -20.98 7.36
CA ASN A 191 10.36 -21.03 6.82
C ASN A 191 11.20 -19.78 7.15
N THR A 192 11.82 -19.17 6.16
CA THR A 192 12.69 -17.99 6.30
C THR A 192 11.97 -16.80 6.95
N ASP A 193 10.68 -16.56 6.63
CA ASP A 193 9.92 -15.45 7.21
C ASP A 193 9.76 -15.64 8.72
N LEU A 194 9.44 -16.86 9.17
CA LEU A 194 9.35 -17.20 10.59
C LEU A 194 10.72 -17.07 11.28
N MET A 195 11.79 -17.58 10.65
CA MET A 195 13.14 -17.47 11.20
C MET A 195 13.60 -16.01 11.34
N ASN A 196 13.34 -15.18 10.33
CA ASN A 196 13.64 -13.73 10.38
C ASN A 196 12.92 -13.04 11.53
N TYR A 197 11.63 -13.32 11.69
CA TYR A 197 10.83 -12.76 12.79
C TYR A 197 11.38 -13.20 14.15
N LEU A 198 11.54 -14.50 14.40
CA LEU A 198 12.04 -15.02 15.67
C LEU A 198 13.44 -14.47 16.00
N TYR A 199 14.33 -14.43 14.99
CA TYR A 199 15.67 -13.87 15.15
C TYR A 199 15.62 -12.40 15.59
N SER A 200 14.74 -11.59 14.99
CA SER A 200 14.58 -10.18 15.32
C SER A 200 14.08 -9.92 16.74
N THR A 201 13.47 -10.93 17.40
CA THR A 201 12.94 -10.78 18.75
C THR A 201 13.97 -11.03 19.84
N VAL A 202 15.11 -11.66 19.52
CA VAL A 202 16.16 -12.09 20.48
C VAL A 202 17.54 -11.54 20.15
N ASN A 203 17.72 -10.81 19.07
CA ASN A 203 19.00 -10.24 18.64
C ASN A 203 18.91 -8.73 18.41
N SER A 204 20.05 -8.06 18.46
CA SER A 204 20.17 -6.61 18.20
C SER A 204 20.24 -6.23 16.73
N GLU A 205 20.39 -7.20 15.84
CA GLU A 205 20.49 -7.00 14.40
C GLU A 205 19.27 -7.57 13.70
N TYR A 206 18.70 -6.81 12.76
CA TYR A 206 17.70 -7.33 11.85
C TYR A 206 18.38 -8.06 10.68
N ARG A 207 17.95 -9.28 10.39
CA ARG A 207 18.40 -10.06 9.22
C ARG A 207 17.19 -10.46 8.37
N SER A 208 17.28 -10.21 7.08
CA SER A 208 16.21 -10.51 6.14
C SER A 208 16.31 -11.91 5.50
N ASN A 209 17.36 -12.65 5.80
CA ASN A 209 17.61 -13.97 5.19
C ASN A 209 18.26 -14.93 6.18
N VAL A 210 17.60 -15.16 7.32
CA VAL A 210 17.99 -16.19 8.28
C VAL A 210 17.65 -17.54 7.69
N LYS A 211 18.65 -18.38 7.46
CA LYS A 211 18.46 -19.72 6.89
C LYS A 211 17.62 -20.58 7.84
N VAL A 212 16.80 -21.43 7.27
CA VAL A 212 16.06 -22.44 8.03
C VAL A 212 17.04 -23.50 8.49
N PRO A 213 17.13 -23.81 9.80
CA PRO A 213 18.02 -24.86 10.28
C PRO A 213 17.55 -26.25 9.80
N PRO A 214 18.46 -27.20 9.65
CA PRO A 214 18.07 -28.58 9.39
C PRO A 214 17.17 -29.15 10.48
N LYS A 215 16.38 -30.18 10.16
CA LYS A 215 15.56 -30.90 11.16
C LYS A 215 16.45 -31.42 12.31
N GLY A 216 15.95 -31.31 13.53
CA GLY A 216 16.68 -31.75 14.75
C GLY A 216 17.60 -30.68 15.38
N TYR A 217 17.68 -29.46 14.77
CA TYR A 217 18.40 -28.38 15.43
C TYR A 217 17.53 -27.68 16.47
N TYR A 218 18.14 -27.24 17.55
CA TYR A 218 17.52 -26.53 18.66
C TYR A 218 17.35 -25.05 18.29
N LEU A 219 16.09 -24.57 18.09
CA LEU A 219 15.80 -23.20 17.70
C LEU A 219 16.32 -22.17 18.70
N ASP A 220 16.22 -22.45 19.98
CA ASP A 220 16.74 -21.62 21.05
C ASP A 220 18.27 -21.45 21.00
N GLU A 221 19.00 -22.48 20.56
CA GLU A 221 20.46 -22.42 20.35
C GLU A 221 20.80 -21.74 19.02
N TYR A 222 20.07 -22.08 17.95
CA TYR A 222 20.32 -21.54 16.61
C TYR A 222 20.08 -20.04 16.52
N LEU A 223 19.03 -19.54 17.19
CA LEU A 223 18.61 -18.14 17.10
C LEU A 223 19.26 -17.24 18.16
N SER A 224 19.74 -17.76 19.31
CA SER A 224 20.31 -16.97 20.38
C SER A 224 21.85 -16.93 20.33
N ASN A 225 22.38 -16.39 19.24
CA ASN A 225 23.82 -16.31 19.02
C ASN A 225 24.46 -14.98 19.44
N SER A 226 23.70 -14.09 20.10
CA SER A 226 24.17 -12.81 20.58
C SER A 226 24.73 -12.87 22.01
N ASN A 227 25.67 -12.01 22.33
CA ASN A 227 26.20 -11.87 23.69
C ASN A 227 25.27 -10.94 24.51
N PHE A 228 24.88 -11.41 25.70
CA PHE A 228 24.02 -10.67 26.61
C PHE A 228 24.82 -10.21 27.82
N THR A 229 24.65 -8.93 28.18
CA THR A 229 25.18 -8.36 29.43
C THR A 229 24.00 -7.85 30.23
N ASP A 230 23.71 -8.55 31.34
CA ASP A 230 22.65 -8.16 32.27
C ASP A 230 23.15 -7.12 33.27
N GLY A 231 22.26 -6.27 33.76
CA GLY A 231 22.53 -5.19 34.70
C GLY A 231 21.66 -3.98 34.43
N ILE A 232 22.01 -2.84 35.09
CA ILE A 232 21.33 -1.55 34.88
C ILE A 232 21.46 -1.12 33.41
N ASP A 233 22.61 -1.37 32.80
CA ASP A 233 22.87 -1.10 31.37
C ASP A 233 22.80 -2.42 30.59
N PHE A 234 21.59 -2.93 30.40
CA PHE A 234 21.36 -4.15 29.65
C PHE A 234 21.80 -3.99 28.18
N LYS A 235 22.61 -4.95 27.70
CA LYS A 235 23.16 -4.93 26.34
C LYS A 235 22.95 -6.26 25.65
N ILE A 236 22.69 -6.17 24.34
CA ILE A 236 22.80 -7.29 23.40
C ILE A 236 23.88 -6.91 22.39
N ASN A 237 24.99 -7.66 22.37
CA ASN A 237 26.22 -7.28 21.67
C ASN A 237 26.72 -5.89 22.10
N ASN A 238 26.78 -4.93 21.19
CA ASN A 238 27.25 -3.58 21.46
C ASN A 238 26.12 -2.55 21.71
N LYS A 239 24.86 -2.94 21.53
CA LYS A 239 23.71 -2.05 21.69
C LYS A 239 23.15 -2.09 23.10
N TYR A 240 22.83 -0.93 23.63
CA TYR A 240 22.06 -0.77 24.87
C TYR A 240 20.57 -0.98 24.59
N PHE A 241 19.88 -1.60 25.55
CA PHE A 241 18.45 -1.84 25.49
C PHE A 241 17.78 -1.32 26.76
N LYS A 242 16.67 -0.66 26.62
CA LYS A 242 15.76 -0.31 27.70
C LYS A 242 14.34 -0.75 27.38
N THR A 243 13.58 -1.03 28.40
CA THR A 243 12.17 -1.38 28.27
C THR A 243 11.30 -0.42 29.05
N ILE A 244 10.15 -0.07 28.49
CA ILE A 244 9.13 0.76 29.12
C ILE A 244 7.88 -0.10 29.31
N THR A 245 7.33 -0.08 30.53
CA THR A 245 6.14 -0.85 30.89
C THR A 245 5.08 0.06 31.52
N LEU A 246 3.81 -0.38 31.53
CA LEU A 246 2.73 0.37 32.19
C LEU A 246 2.64 -0.03 33.67
N SER A 247 2.70 0.96 34.55
CA SER A 247 2.55 0.78 35.99
C SER A 247 1.14 1.08 36.51
N VAL A 248 0.45 2.05 35.90
CA VAL A 248 -0.94 2.42 36.20
C VAL A 248 -1.69 2.63 34.90
N PHE A 249 -2.92 2.14 34.85
CA PHE A 249 -3.81 2.32 33.70
C PHE A 249 -4.58 3.64 33.78
N SER A 250 -4.88 4.21 32.60
CA SER A 250 -5.77 5.36 32.47
C SER A 250 -7.20 4.99 32.88
N ASP A 251 -7.91 5.91 33.50
CA ASP A 251 -9.33 5.73 33.85
C ASP A 251 -10.23 5.70 32.58
N THR A 252 -9.78 6.31 31.49
CA THR A 252 -10.46 6.35 30.20
C THR A 252 -9.59 5.79 29.10
N VAL A 253 -10.07 4.80 28.36
CA VAL A 253 -9.35 4.19 27.24
C VAL A 253 -10.23 4.31 25.99
N VAL A 254 -9.65 4.85 24.92
CA VAL A 254 -10.29 4.99 23.60
C VAL A 254 -9.64 4.04 22.59
N PRO A 255 -10.35 3.63 21.55
CA PRO A 255 -9.74 2.80 20.50
C PRO A 255 -8.48 3.44 19.92
N ARG A 256 -7.44 2.61 19.70
CA ARG A 256 -6.13 3.05 19.12
C ARG A 256 -5.38 4.06 20.00
N ILE A 257 -5.51 3.97 21.31
CA ILE A 257 -4.94 4.96 22.23
C ILE A 257 -3.42 5.13 22.08
N PHE A 258 -2.69 4.07 21.70
CA PHE A 258 -1.23 4.10 21.48
C PHE A 258 -0.81 4.46 20.06
N LYS A 259 -1.72 4.96 19.20
CA LYS A 259 -1.41 5.31 17.82
C LYS A 259 -0.24 6.27 17.66
N GLN A 260 -0.12 7.26 18.57
CA GLN A 260 0.95 8.25 18.49
C GLN A 260 2.36 7.64 18.57
N LEU A 261 2.51 6.45 19.18
CA LEU A 261 3.79 5.74 19.23
C LEU A 261 4.26 5.28 17.82
N GLU A 262 3.36 5.13 16.87
CA GLU A 262 3.70 4.72 15.50
C GLU A 262 4.36 5.85 14.69
N ASN A 263 4.27 7.10 15.16
CA ASN A 263 4.87 8.28 14.51
C ASN A 263 6.31 8.59 14.96
N LEU A 264 6.86 7.83 15.91
CA LEU A 264 8.23 8.00 16.38
C LEU A 264 9.25 7.81 15.24
N ASP A 265 10.28 8.63 15.19
CA ASP A 265 11.30 8.64 14.14
C ASP A 265 12.57 7.85 14.52
N PHE A 266 12.37 6.75 15.27
CA PHE A 266 13.41 5.80 15.62
C PHE A 266 12.87 4.34 15.67
N GLU A 267 13.79 3.39 15.70
CA GLU A 267 13.47 1.97 15.78
C GLU A 267 12.98 1.57 17.17
N PHE A 268 11.93 0.76 17.19
CA PHE A 268 11.41 0.16 18.42
C PHE A 268 10.65 -1.14 18.16
N ARG A 269 10.44 -1.90 19.23
CA ARG A 269 9.48 -2.99 19.31
C ARG A 269 8.47 -2.69 20.41
N TYR A 270 7.20 -2.80 20.09
CA TYR A 270 6.11 -2.63 21.03
C TYR A 270 5.33 -3.94 21.11
N VAL A 271 5.29 -4.56 22.27
CA VAL A 271 4.68 -5.87 22.50
C VAL A 271 3.59 -5.76 23.54
N THR A 272 2.39 -6.20 23.18
CA THR A 272 1.31 -6.44 24.14
C THR A 272 1.11 -7.93 24.27
N ARG A 273 1.02 -8.40 25.49
CA ARG A 273 0.73 -9.80 25.78
C ARG A 273 -0.54 -9.91 26.62
N PHE A 274 -1.41 -10.85 26.23
CA PHE A 274 -2.65 -11.13 26.92
C PHE A 274 -2.79 -12.63 27.17
N ILE A 275 -2.75 -13.03 28.42
CA ILE A 275 -2.91 -14.42 28.86
C ILE A 275 -4.35 -14.59 29.28
N ILE A 276 -5.10 -15.43 28.56
CA ILE A 276 -6.52 -15.66 28.80
C ILE A 276 -6.69 -16.48 30.09
N LEU A 277 -7.47 -15.94 31.02
CA LEU A 277 -7.78 -16.64 32.28
C LEU A 277 -8.97 -17.58 32.11
N ASN A 278 -8.93 -18.68 32.85
CA ASN A 278 -10.08 -19.52 33.05
C ASN A 278 -11.23 -18.68 33.66
N ARG A 279 -12.45 -18.98 33.24
CA ARG A 279 -13.65 -18.25 33.66
C ARG A 279 -13.82 -18.23 35.18
N GLU A 280 -13.55 -19.37 35.86
CA GLU A 280 -13.65 -19.47 37.32
C GLU A 280 -12.59 -18.64 38.03
N GLU A 281 -11.36 -18.63 37.51
CA GLU A 281 -10.26 -17.81 38.02
C GLU A 281 -10.56 -16.32 37.87
N ALA A 282 -11.10 -15.91 36.71
CA ALA A 282 -11.50 -14.52 36.45
C ALA A 282 -12.63 -14.07 37.42
N ILE A 283 -13.61 -14.94 37.67
CA ILE A 283 -14.69 -14.65 38.63
C ILE A 283 -14.11 -14.50 40.04
N LYS A 284 -13.29 -15.42 40.50
CA LYS A 284 -12.63 -15.34 41.83
C LYS A 284 -11.79 -14.07 41.98
N MET A 285 -11.10 -13.67 40.94
CA MET A 285 -10.30 -12.45 40.94
C MET A 285 -11.21 -11.22 41.07
N MET A 286 -12.30 -11.15 40.33
CA MET A 286 -13.28 -10.06 40.44
C MET A 286 -14.01 -10.04 41.80
N GLU A 287 -14.28 -11.18 42.38
CA GLU A 287 -14.82 -11.31 43.75
C GLU A 287 -13.82 -10.72 44.77
N GLY A 288 -12.54 -11.03 44.66
CA GLY A 288 -11.49 -10.44 45.49
C GLY A 288 -11.42 -8.92 45.33
N TYR A 289 -11.48 -8.41 44.10
CA TYR A 289 -11.49 -6.98 43.81
C TYR A 289 -12.74 -6.28 44.38
N ARG A 290 -13.91 -6.86 44.23
CA ARG A 290 -15.15 -6.39 44.79
C ARG A 290 -15.07 -6.28 46.32
N GLU A 291 -14.65 -7.37 47.02
CA GLU A 291 -14.54 -7.39 48.46
C GLU A 291 -13.53 -6.37 48.98
N PHE A 292 -12.42 -6.21 48.28
CA PHE A 292 -11.42 -5.18 48.64
C PHE A 292 -12.00 -3.74 48.61
N HIS A 293 -12.69 -3.38 47.52
CA HIS A 293 -13.31 -2.06 47.38
C HIS A 293 -14.53 -1.88 48.28
N LYS A 294 -15.29 -2.92 48.50
CA LYS A 294 -16.40 -2.92 49.47
C LYS A 294 -15.86 -2.69 50.91
N GLY A 295 -14.70 -3.28 51.25
CA GLY A 295 -14.04 -3.05 52.53
C GLY A 295 -13.49 -1.62 52.68
N GLN A 296 -13.04 -0.99 51.56
CA GLN A 296 -12.60 0.41 51.54
C GLN A 296 -13.75 1.42 51.52
N SER A 297 -14.96 1.02 51.13
CA SER A 297 -16.11 1.91 51.11
C SER A 297 -16.62 2.23 52.50
N ARG A 298 -16.26 1.45 53.52
CA ARG A 298 -16.72 1.59 54.91
C ARG A 298 -15.52 1.55 55.87
N ASN A 299 -15.43 2.50 56.81
CA ASN A 299 -14.45 2.45 57.86
C ASN A 299 -14.78 1.34 58.89
N LYS A 300 -13.81 0.63 59.45
CA LYS A 300 -13.99 -0.44 60.44
C LYS A 300 -14.90 0.00 61.62
N ARG A 301 -14.83 1.29 62.04
CA ARG A 301 -15.71 1.88 63.06
C ARG A 301 -17.17 2.02 62.58
N GLN A 302 -17.38 2.33 61.31
CA GLN A 302 -18.71 2.48 60.72
C GLN A 302 -19.38 1.08 60.57
N TRP A 303 -18.63 0.08 60.18
CA TRP A 303 -19.08 -1.31 60.09
C TRP A 303 -19.51 -1.82 61.48
N LEU A 304 -18.70 -1.57 62.54
CA LEU A 304 -19.07 -1.93 63.92
C LEU A 304 -20.34 -1.19 64.41
N ASN A 305 -20.48 0.07 64.05
CA ASN A 305 -21.68 0.87 64.41
C ASN A 305 -22.95 0.38 63.69
N GLU A 306 -22.88 0.04 62.43
CA GLU A 306 -24.01 -0.54 61.67
C GLU A 306 -24.44 -1.89 62.25
N MET A 307 -23.45 -2.73 62.63
CA MET A 307 -23.71 -4.02 63.25
C MET A 307 -24.39 -3.89 64.63
N LEU A 308 -24.06 -2.84 65.38
CA LEU A 308 -24.63 -2.54 66.70
C LEU A 308 -25.94 -1.75 66.61
N THR A 309 -26.15 -0.91 65.62
CA THR A 309 -27.29 0.04 65.59
C THR A 309 -28.33 -0.30 64.53
N GLN A 310 -28.08 -1.28 63.62
CA GLN A 310 -28.92 -1.64 62.49
C GLN A 310 -29.36 -0.45 61.60
N LYS A 311 -28.64 0.67 61.67
CA LYS A 311 -28.84 1.85 60.81
C LYS A 311 -27.71 2.04 59.84
N GLU A 312 -28.01 2.22 58.54
CA GLU A 312 -27.04 2.52 57.53
C GLU A 312 -26.36 3.86 57.74
N THR A 313 -25.04 3.89 57.63
CA THR A 313 -24.23 5.11 57.79
C THR A 313 -24.22 5.93 56.51
N VAL A 314 -24.45 7.24 56.59
CA VAL A 314 -24.61 8.17 55.46
C VAL A 314 -23.28 8.54 54.79
N ASN A 315 -22.16 8.21 55.43
CA ASN A 315 -20.84 8.62 54.92
C ASN A 315 -20.08 7.44 54.29
N ILE A 316 -20.44 7.09 53.08
CA ILE A 316 -19.82 6.01 52.27
C ILE A 316 -18.85 6.64 51.31
N ASN A 317 -17.66 6.04 51.16
CA ASN A 317 -16.74 6.37 50.04
C ASN A 317 -17.38 5.94 48.72
N LYS A 318 -17.96 6.94 48.03
CA LYS A 318 -18.72 6.69 46.79
C LYS A 318 -17.86 6.04 45.69
N ALA A 319 -16.60 6.49 45.51
CA ALA A 319 -15.69 5.96 44.51
C ALA A 319 -15.36 4.47 44.77
N ALA A 320 -15.17 4.05 45.99
CA ALA A 320 -14.93 2.65 46.33
C ALA A 320 -16.21 1.80 46.16
N LEU A 321 -17.37 2.39 46.43
CA LEU A 321 -18.66 1.69 46.17
C LEU A 321 -18.92 1.50 44.67
N GLU A 322 -18.68 2.54 43.86
CA GLU A 322 -18.77 2.46 42.39
C GLU A 322 -17.88 1.36 41.82
N LYS A 323 -16.59 1.29 42.23
CA LYS A 323 -15.69 0.19 41.81
C LYS A 323 -16.17 -1.20 42.24
N SER A 324 -16.86 -1.32 43.39
CA SER A 324 -17.47 -2.59 43.81
C SER A 324 -18.67 -2.97 42.92
N ILE A 325 -19.48 -2.01 42.49
CA ILE A 325 -20.62 -2.22 41.58
C ILE A 325 -20.11 -2.59 40.16
N GLU A 326 -19.05 -1.94 39.68
CA GLU A 326 -18.40 -2.28 38.42
C GLU A 326 -17.90 -3.73 38.44
N ALA A 327 -17.28 -4.20 39.54
CA ALA A 327 -16.88 -5.59 39.68
C ALA A 327 -18.05 -6.58 39.63
N ASP A 328 -19.21 -6.25 40.22
CA ASP A 328 -20.43 -7.05 40.12
C ASP A 328 -20.94 -7.11 38.66
N SER A 329 -20.93 -6.00 37.94
CA SER A 329 -21.31 -5.95 36.54
C SER A 329 -20.35 -6.82 35.68
N ALA A 330 -19.07 -6.70 35.92
CA ALA A 330 -18.03 -7.48 35.24
C ALA A 330 -18.23 -9.00 35.45
N MET A 331 -18.57 -9.43 36.70
CA MET A 331 -18.85 -10.82 36.97
C MET A 331 -20.12 -11.32 36.24
N ASN A 332 -21.15 -10.47 36.12
CA ASN A 332 -22.36 -10.80 35.37
C ASN A 332 -22.06 -10.96 33.87
N ASP A 333 -21.24 -10.11 33.29
CA ASP A 333 -20.83 -10.18 31.90
C ASP A 333 -19.97 -11.41 31.63
N LEU A 334 -19.09 -11.78 32.56
CA LEU A 334 -18.34 -13.03 32.52
C LEU A 334 -19.27 -14.27 32.54
N ARG A 335 -20.27 -14.29 33.42
CA ARG A 335 -21.25 -15.38 33.51
C ARG A 335 -22.09 -15.51 32.24
N LYS A 336 -22.43 -14.39 31.60
CA LYS A 336 -23.17 -14.36 30.33
C LYS A 336 -22.27 -14.67 29.10
N GLY A 337 -20.95 -14.74 29.25
CA GLY A 337 -20.00 -14.95 28.13
C GLY A 337 -19.94 -13.77 27.17
N LEU A 338 -20.22 -12.55 27.65
CA LEU A 338 -20.11 -11.33 26.87
C LEU A 338 -18.66 -10.87 26.74
N LEU A 339 -17.84 -11.13 27.76
CA LEU A 339 -16.43 -10.77 27.87
C LEU A 339 -15.63 -11.96 28.40
N SER A 340 -14.34 -11.99 28.10
CA SER A 340 -13.34 -12.81 28.79
C SER A 340 -12.32 -11.89 29.46
N TYR A 341 -11.68 -12.35 30.52
CA TYR A 341 -10.63 -11.63 31.22
C TYR A 341 -9.29 -12.30 31.01
N GLY A 342 -8.24 -11.54 31.09
CA GLY A 342 -6.86 -12.03 31.01
C GLY A 342 -5.88 -11.10 31.68
N LEU A 343 -4.64 -11.56 31.78
CA LEU A 343 -3.51 -10.79 32.30
C LEU A 343 -2.82 -10.09 31.15
N TYR A 344 -2.89 -8.76 31.15
CA TYR A 344 -2.29 -7.91 30.14
C TYR A 344 -0.93 -7.41 30.60
N THR A 345 0.03 -7.37 29.69
CA THR A 345 1.31 -6.66 29.85
C THR A 345 1.61 -5.86 28.59
N PHE A 346 2.18 -4.70 28.79
CA PHE A 346 2.72 -3.82 27.75
C PHE A 346 4.22 -3.71 27.94
N THR A 347 4.98 -3.87 26.89
CA THR A 347 6.43 -3.70 26.89
C THR A 347 6.85 -3.01 25.59
N MET A 348 7.43 -1.82 25.70
CA MET A 348 8.11 -1.18 24.59
C MET A 348 9.61 -1.35 24.78
N ILE A 349 10.29 -1.80 23.74
CA ILE A 349 11.72 -2.08 23.71
C ILE A 349 12.37 -1.08 22.77
N ILE A 350 13.34 -0.34 23.27
CA ILE A 350 14.09 0.68 22.53
C ILE A 350 15.58 0.31 22.62
N GLU A 351 16.30 0.49 21.53
CA GLU A 351 17.72 0.19 21.42
C GLU A 351 18.52 1.37 20.84
N ASP A 352 19.74 1.54 21.26
CA ASP A 352 20.70 2.49 20.70
C ASP A 352 22.14 2.12 21.03
N ASP A 353 23.09 2.51 20.19
CA ASP A 353 24.52 2.35 20.46
C ASP A 353 25.03 3.34 21.53
N ASN A 354 24.30 4.45 21.73
CA ASN A 354 24.62 5.50 22.68
C ASN A 354 23.58 5.57 23.79
N LEU A 355 24.04 5.32 25.03
CA LEU A 355 23.18 5.32 26.23
C LEU A 355 22.46 6.64 26.48
N LYS A 356 23.09 7.80 26.14
CA LYS A 356 22.47 9.12 26.32
C LYS A 356 21.28 9.29 25.37
N ILE A 357 21.46 8.96 24.10
CA ILE A 357 20.40 9.02 23.09
C ILE A 357 19.28 8.04 23.45
N LEU A 358 19.62 6.83 23.92
CA LEU A 358 18.64 5.87 24.39
C LEU A 358 17.79 6.42 25.54
N ASN A 359 18.39 7.12 26.50
CA ASN A 359 17.64 7.75 27.59
C ASN A 359 16.69 8.84 27.07
N GLU A 360 17.15 9.70 26.16
CA GLU A 360 16.34 10.76 25.55
C GLU A 360 15.11 10.16 24.82
N LYS A 361 15.31 9.10 24.05
CA LYS A 361 14.22 8.34 23.40
C LYS A 361 13.23 7.73 24.41
N CYS A 362 13.76 7.16 25.50
CA CYS A 362 12.91 6.59 26.56
C CYS A 362 12.08 7.64 27.28
N ASP A 363 12.66 8.81 27.55
CA ASP A 363 11.96 9.93 28.19
C ASP A 363 10.87 10.50 27.28
N GLU A 364 11.12 10.60 25.97
CA GLU A 364 10.11 10.98 24.97
C GLU A 364 8.92 10.02 24.97
N VAL A 365 9.17 8.72 24.85
CA VAL A 365 8.11 7.69 24.86
C VAL A 365 7.34 7.70 26.17
N LYS A 366 8.05 7.84 27.29
CA LYS A 366 7.41 7.92 28.61
C LYS A 366 6.47 9.13 28.66
N GLY A 367 6.92 10.29 28.20
CA GLY A 367 6.09 11.50 28.13
C GLY A 367 4.82 11.28 27.30
N LEU A 368 4.94 10.72 26.11
CA LEU A 368 3.80 10.40 25.24
C LEU A 368 2.79 9.45 25.89
N ILE A 369 3.26 8.42 26.60
CA ILE A 369 2.39 7.48 27.32
C ILE A 369 1.71 8.15 28.52
N GLU A 370 2.42 9.04 29.25
CA GLU A 370 1.89 9.77 30.39
C GLU A 370 0.83 10.82 29.95
N ASP A 371 1.01 11.45 28.80
CA ASP A 371 0.03 12.36 28.20
C ASP A 371 -1.30 11.65 27.84
N LEU A 372 -1.24 10.34 27.57
CA LEU A 372 -2.44 9.49 27.35
C LEU A 372 -3.13 9.07 28.67
N GLY A 373 -2.66 9.53 29.83
CA GLY A 373 -3.22 9.25 31.14
C GLY A 373 -2.76 7.93 31.76
N PHE A 374 -1.77 7.25 31.18
CA PHE A 374 -1.12 6.09 31.80
C PHE A 374 0.07 6.53 32.63
N ASN A 375 0.54 5.67 33.54
CA ASN A 375 1.83 5.86 34.18
C ASN A 375 2.82 4.84 33.60
N ALA A 376 3.90 5.33 32.98
CA ALA A 376 4.93 4.52 32.37
C ALA A 376 6.17 4.40 33.28
N ALA A 377 6.76 3.21 33.33
CA ALA A 377 7.99 2.94 34.03
C ALA A 377 9.09 2.54 33.05
N ILE A 378 10.20 3.30 33.04
CA ILE A 378 11.44 2.84 32.40
C ILE A 378 12.04 1.82 33.33
N GLU A 379 12.16 0.58 32.90
CA GLU A 379 12.67 -0.50 33.73
C GLU A 379 14.20 -0.43 33.82
N GLU A 380 14.73 -0.51 35.04
CA GLU A 380 16.17 -0.55 35.30
C GLU A 380 16.61 -1.96 35.72
N PHE A 381 16.13 -2.43 36.88
CA PHE A 381 16.47 -3.76 37.41
C PHE A 381 15.69 -4.89 36.73
N ASN A 382 14.52 -4.60 36.16
CA ASN A 382 13.68 -5.59 35.52
C ASN A 382 13.75 -5.53 33.97
N THR A 383 14.75 -4.81 33.43
CA THR A 383 14.88 -4.68 31.95
C THR A 383 15.01 -6.04 31.29
N PHE A 384 15.83 -6.92 31.82
CA PHE A 384 15.99 -8.29 31.31
C PHE A 384 14.69 -9.08 31.39
N ASP A 385 14.01 -9.09 32.54
CA ASP A 385 12.77 -9.85 32.71
C ASP A 385 11.64 -9.35 31.80
N SER A 386 11.53 -8.02 31.62
CA SER A 386 10.54 -7.43 30.69
C SER A 386 10.88 -7.71 29.23
N PHE A 387 12.15 -7.65 28.85
CA PHE A 387 12.62 -8.03 27.52
C PHE A 387 12.30 -9.49 27.20
N VAL A 388 12.67 -10.41 28.11
CA VAL A 388 12.38 -11.85 27.96
C VAL A 388 10.87 -12.10 27.93
N GLY A 389 10.11 -11.38 28.74
CA GLY A 389 8.64 -11.45 28.77
C GLY A 389 7.99 -11.03 27.47
N ALA A 390 8.66 -10.19 26.66
CA ALA A 390 8.19 -9.74 25.35
C ALA A 390 8.55 -10.72 24.21
N ILE A 391 9.34 -11.76 24.48
CA ILE A 391 9.64 -12.80 23.46
C ILE A 391 8.37 -13.60 23.17
N PRO A 392 7.99 -13.76 21.89
CA PRO A 392 6.78 -14.51 21.51
C PRO A 392 6.75 -15.93 22.11
N GLY A 393 5.64 -16.26 22.76
CA GLY A 393 5.47 -17.54 23.44
C GLY A 393 5.91 -17.54 24.90
N ASN A 394 6.57 -16.49 25.43
CA ASN A 394 6.91 -16.43 26.84
C ASN A 394 5.68 -16.05 27.69
N ILE A 395 5.35 -16.94 28.63
CA ILE A 395 4.22 -16.76 29.57
C ILE A 395 4.68 -16.66 31.02
N VAL A 396 5.95 -16.91 31.31
CA VAL A 396 6.50 -17.06 32.69
C VAL A 396 6.98 -15.70 33.23
N MET A 397 7.77 -14.98 32.42
CA MET A 397 8.31 -13.67 32.81
C MET A 397 7.21 -12.60 32.64
N ASN A 398 6.50 -12.29 33.72
CA ASN A 398 5.31 -11.45 33.66
C ASN A 398 5.42 -10.28 34.64
N ILE A 399 6.08 -9.21 34.18
CA ILE A 399 6.25 -7.98 34.96
C ILE A 399 5.04 -7.08 34.73
N ARG A 400 4.56 -6.44 35.80
CA ARG A 400 3.45 -5.45 35.76
C ARG A 400 2.21 -5.94 35.02
N LYS A 401 1.80 -7.18 35.32
CA LYS A 401 0.56 -7.78 34.77
C LYS A 401 -0.68 -7.11 35.34
N SER A 402 -1.58 -6.67 34.48
CA SER A 402 -2.86 -6.08 34.88
C SER A 402 -4.02 -6.91 34.38
N PRO A 403 -5.01 -7.21 35.21
CA PRO A 403 -6.21 -7.89 34.75
C PRO A 403 -7.10 -6.93 33.96
N ILE A 404 -7.37 -7.25 32.71
CA ILE A 404 -8.30 -6.50 31.86
C ILE A 404 -9.25 -7.45 31.14
N ASN A 405 -10.35 -6.92 30.63
CA ASN A 405 -11.25 -7.69 29.80
C ASN A 405 -10.93 -7.54 28.31
N THR A 406 -11.50 -8.42 27.49
CA THR A 406 -11.25 -8.44 26.03
C THR A 406 -11.75 -7.20 25.30
N ALA A 407 -12.72 -6.46 25.80
CA ALA A 407 -13.14 -5.19 25.21
C ALA A 407 -12.08 -4.09 25.40
N VAL A 408 -11.55 -3.94 26.63
CA VAL A 408 -10.45 -3.01 26.92
C VAL A 408 -9.20 -3.40 26.14
N LEU A 409 -8.89 -4.70 26.04
CA LEU A 409 -7.78 -5.20 25.22
C LEU A 409 -7.84 -4.63 23.80
N THR A 410 -9.00 -4.67 23.15
CA THR A 410 -9.13 -4.18 21.77
C THR A 410 -8.86 -2.69 21.59
N TYR A 411 -8.97 -1.89 22.67
CA TYR A 411 -8.63 -0.45 22.64
C TYR A 411 -7.12 -0.20 22.75
N LEU A 412 -6.41 -1.13 23.42
CA LEU A 412 -4.97 -1.06 23.65
C LEU A 412 -4.15 -1.69 22.51
N LEU A 413 -4.79 -2.45 21.64
CA LEU A 413 -4.09 -3.08 20.51
C LEU A 413 -3.90 -2.13 19.32
N PRO A 414 -2.79 -2.25 18.57
CA PRO A 414 -2.57 -1.54 17.31
C PRO A 414 -3.42 -2.17 16.20
N ILE A 415 -4.70 -1.81 16.14
CA ILE A 415 -5.69 -2.36 15.21
C ILE A 415 -5.71 -1.69 13.83
N SER A 416 -4.84 -0.73 13.61
CA SER A 416 -4.61 -0.04 12.34
C SER A 416 -3.22 -0.39 11.81
N SER A 417 -3.04 -0.41 10.52
CA SER A 417 -1.73 -0.58 9.88
C SER A 417 -1.52 0.49 8.85
N VAL A 418 -0.40 1.17 8.91
CA VAL A 418 -0.02 2.15 7.90
C VAL A 418 0.14 1.46 6.54
N PHE A 419 -0.54 1.99 5.51
CA PHE A 419 -0.40 1.46 4.16
C PHE A 419 0.84 2.05 3.48
N SER A 420 1.94 1.29 3.47
CA SER A 420 3.22 1.68 2.84
C SER A 420 3.39 1.23 1.38
N GLY A 421 2.34 0.63 0.77
CA GLY A 421 2.41 0.08 -0.59
C GLY A 421 3.18 -1.25 -0.65
N LYS A 422 3.24 -1.87 -1.83
CA LYS A 422 3.96 -3.14 -2.05
C LYS A 422 5.36 -2.87 -2.60
N ASN A 423 6.37 -3.59 -2.10
CA ASN A 423 7.78 -3.49 -2.52
C ASN A 423 8.03 -4.02 -3.94
N TRP A 424 7.07 -4.72 -4.52
CA TRP A 424 7.17 -5.38 -5.81
C TRP A 424 5.86 -5.31 -6.57
N ASN A 425 5.90 -4.91 -7.82
CA ASN A 425 4.78 -5.01 -8.74
C ASN A 425 4.76 -6.43 -9.32
N LYS A 426 3.90 -7.29 -8.79
CA LYS A 426 3.83 -8.70 -9.21
C LYS A 426 3.42 -8.89 -10.66
N TYR A 427 2.61 -7.99 -11.20
CA TYR A 427 2.12 -8.10 -12.57
C TYR A 427 3.20 -7.75 -13.59
N LEU A 428 3.89 -6.63 -13.39
CA LEU A 428 5.01 -6.22 -14.24
C LEU A 428 6.30 -6.99 -13.92
N ASN A 429 6.31 -7.77 -12.84
CA ASN A 429 7.48 -8.46 -12.29
C ASN A 429 8.67 -7.50 -12.10
N ASP A 430 8.41 -6.33 -11.49
CA ASP A 430 9.38 -5.26 -11.36
C ASP A 430 9.17 -4.45 -10.06
N ILE A 431 10.05 -3.48 -9.81
CA ILE A 431 10.00 -2.57 -8.65
C ILE A 431 8.75 -1.66 -8.69
N PRO A 432 8.35 -1.02 -7.57
CA PRO A 432 7.27 -0.05 -7.54
C PRO A 432 7.47 1.09 -8.53
N LEU A 433 6.37 1.70 -9.00
CA LEU A 433 6.44 2.83 -9.93
C LEU A 433 7.23 3.99 -9.35
N MET A 434 6.97 4.35 -8.11
CA MET A 434 7.67 5.44 -7.41
C MET A 434 7.71 5.15 -5.91
N THR A 435 8.71 5.72 -5.23
CA THR A 435 8.71 5.87 -3.78
C THR A 435 8.49 7.34 -3.45
N VAL A 436 7.54 7.63 -2.57
CA VAL A 436 7.13 9.00 -2.20
C VAL A 436 7.03 9.13 -0.68
N ASN A 437 7.11 10.34 -0.17
CA ASN A 437 6.99 10.65 1.25
C ASN A 437 5.51 10.70 1.69
N THR A 438 5.25 10.60 2.98
CA THR A 438 3.90 10.65 3.56
C THR A 438 3.74 11.75 4.62
N GLY A 439 4.71 12.67 4.71
CA GLY A 439 4.70 13.74 5.71
C GLY A 439 5.11 13.31 7.14
N VAL A 440 5.18 12.00 7.39
CA VAL A 440 5.78 11.36 8.57
C VAL A 440 6.95 10.49 8.10
N SER A 441 7.79 10.01 9.00
CA SER A 441 9.01 9.25 8.66
C SER A 441 8.73 7.88 7.98
N ASP A 442 7.63 7.74 7.26
CA ASP A 442 7.23 6.54 6.54
C ASP A 442 7.33 6.74 5.02
N LEU A 443 7.64 5.67 4.28
CA LEU A 443 7.64 5.66 2.83
C LEU A 443 6.32 5.09 2.28
N PHE A 444 5.85 5.66 1.17
CA PHE A 444 4.80 5.05 0.37
C PHE A 444 5.34 4.61 -0.99
N ARG A 445 5.18 3.33 -1.30
CA ARG A 445 5.59 2.73 -2.57
C ARG A 445 4.40 2.72 -3.51
N LEU A 446 4.31 3.76 -4.31
CA LEU A 446 3.22 3.96 -5.25
C LEU A 446 3.28 2.93 -6.37
N ASN A 447 2.20 2.17 -6.51
CA ASN A 447 1.92 1.27 -7.62
C ASN A 447 0.55 1.61 -8.20
N LEU A 448 0.41 1.57 -9.53
CA LEU A 448 -0.88 1.76 -10.18
C LEU A 448 -1.66 0.45 -10.34
N HIS A 449 -0.97 -0.70 -10.31
CA HIS A 449 -1.60 -2.00 -10.52
C HIS A 449 -2.18 -2.58 -9.22
N VAL A 450 -3.45 -2.97 -9.33
CA VAL A 450 -4.14 -3.85 -8.38
C VAL A 450 -4.42 -5.17 -9.09
N GLY A 451 -3.66 -6.20 -8.76
CA GLY A 451 -3.62 -7.42 -9.57
C GLY A 451 -3.05 -7.13 -10.97
N ASP A 452 -3.79 -7.45 -12.00
CA ASP A 452 -3.48 -7.21 -13.42
C ASP A 452 -4.10 -5.90 -13.97
N VAL A 453 -4.84 -5.16 -13.15
CA VAL A 453 -5.49 -3.90 -13.54
C VAL A 453 -4.63 -2.72 -13.14
N GLY A 454 -4.10 -1.99 -14.12
CA GLY A 454 -3.32 -0.76 -13.92
C GLY A 454 -4.09 0.53 -14.21
N HIS A 455 -5.34 0.44 -14.68
CA HIS A 455 -6.13 1.63 -14.99
C HIS A 455 -6.33 2.50 -13.75
N THR A 456 -6.10 3.81 -13.92
CA THR A 456 -6.06 4.79 -12.82
C THR A 456 -6.88 6.02 -13.21
N ALA A 457 -7.67 6.53 -12.27
CA ALA A 457 -8.38 7.79 -12.41
C ALA A 457 -7.78 8.86 -11.49
N ILE A 458 -7.55 10.07 -12.03
CA ILE A 458 -6.98 11.20 -11.29
C ILE A 458 -8.00 12.34 -11.31
N PHE A 459 -8.38 12.78 -10.12
CA PHE A 459 -9.38 13.82 -9.91
C PHE A 459 -8.74 15.05 -9.29
N GLY A 460 -8.90 16.23 -9.91
CA GLY A 460 -8.33 17.44 -9.34
C GLY A 460 -8.70 18.70 -10.07
N ARG A 461 -8.87 19.80 -9.33
CA ARG A 461 -9.23 21.11 -9.87
C ARG A 461 -8.13 21.69 -10.74
N THR A 462 -8.52 22.61 -11.61
CA THR A 462 -7.59 23.44 -12.39
C THR A 462 -6.58 24.12 -11.49
N GLY A 463 -5.28 24.01 -11.81
CA GLY A 463 -4.19 24.58 -11.01
C GLY A 463 -3.77 23.78 -9.79
N GLY A 464 -4.41 22.66 -9.48
CA GLY A 464 -4.07 21.78 -8.34
C GLY A 464 -2.81 20.91 -8.50
N GLY A 465 -2.09 21.00 -9.64
CA GLY A 465 -0.88 20.22 -9.90
C GLY A 465 -1.12 18.93 -10.72
N LYS A 466 -2.27 18.81 -11.40
CA LYS A 466 -2.64 17.63 -12.20
C LYS A 466 -1.59 17.27 -13.25
N SER A 467 -1.17 18.20 -14.10
CA SER A 467 -0.17 17.92 -15.16
C SER A 467 1.20 17.55 -14.59
N VAL A 468 1.54 18.06 -13.40
CA VAL A 468 2.79 17.72 -12.70
C VAL A 468 2.79 16.26 -12.24
N ILE A 469 1.72 15.79 -11.58
CA ILE A 469 1.65 14.38 -11.17
C ILE A 469 1.60 13.47 -12.40
N LEU A 470 0.85 13.82 -13.44
CA LEU A 470 0.79 13.06 -14.69
C LEU A 470 2.18 12.92 -15.33
N GLY A 471 2.91 14.03 -15.50
CA GLY A 471 4.28 14.02 -16.05
C GLY A 471 5.23 13.13 -15.25
N ASN A 472 5.12 13.15 -13.92
CA ASN A 472 5.92 12.30 -13.03
C ASN A 472 5.54 10.81 -13.19
N LEU A 473 4.24 10.46 -13.24
CA LEU A 473 3.79 9.09 -13.42
C LEU A 473 4.21 8.52 -14.78
N TRP A 474 4.03 9.29 -15.87
CA TRP A 474 4.45 8.87 -17.21
C TRP A 474 5.96 8.66 -17.29
N SER A 475 6.75 9.63 -16.77
CA SER A 475 8.21 9.54 -16.79
C SER A 475 8.73 8.36 -15.97
N ALA A 476 8.13 8.12 -14.78
CA ALA A 476 8.48 7.00 -13.93
C ALA A 476 8.13 5.64 -14.56
N TYR A 477 7.03 5.58 -15.34
CA TYR A 477 6.61 4.33 -16.00
C TYR A 477 7.62 3.86 -17.06
N MET A 478 8.38 4.79 -17.65
CA MET A 478 9.38 4.47 -18.67
C MET A 478 10.59 3.68 -18.13
N LYS A 479 10.71 3.50 -16.81
CA LYS A 479 11.72 2.63 -16.21
C LYS A 479 11.48 1.14 -16.45
N TYR A 480 10.21 0.74 -16.70
CA TYR A 480 9.87 -0.64 -17.00
C TYR A 480 10.46 -1.07 -18.35
N GLU A 481 10.70 -2.37 -18.50
CA GLU A 481 11.36 -2.87 -19.70
C GLU A 481 10.49 -2.67 -20.95
N ASN A 482 11.07 -2.05 -21.98
CA ASN A 482 10.38 -1.74 -23.24
C ASN A 482 9.06 -0.96 -23.09
N ALA A 483 8.88 -0.23 -21.98
CA ALA A 483 7.70 0.57 -21.75
C ALA A 483 7.52 1.65 -22.84
N ARG A 484 6.26 1.94 -23.17
CA ARG A 484 5.84 2.96 -24.12
C ARG A 484 4.84 3.91 -23.49
N ALA A 485 4.79 5.15 -23.97
CA ALA A 485 3.83 6.16 -23.53
C ALA A 485 3.11 6.78 -24.72
N VAL A 486 1.79 6.86 -24.64
CA VAL A 486 0.92 7.59 -25.57
C VAL A 486 0.08 8.57 -24.76
N ILE A 487 0.13 9.85 -25.09
CA ILE A 487 -0.49 10.91 -24.31
C ILE A 487 -1.46 11.68 -25.19
N PHE A 488 -2.70 11.78 -24.75
CA PHE A 488 -3.67 12.73 -25.30
C PHE A 488 -3.71 13.96 -24.41
N ASP A 489 -3.20 15.05 -24.92
CA ASP A 489 -2.88 16.29 -24.20
C ASP A 489 -3.85 17.42 -24.57
N VAL A 490 -4.01 18.37 -23.66
CA VAL A 490 -4.76 19.61 -23.90
C VAL A 490 -3.92 20.78 -23.43
N LYS A 491 -3.85 21.84 -24.25
CA LYS A 491 -3.05 23.06 -24.01
C LYS A 491 -1.53 22.81 -24.01
N ALA A 492 -1.08 21.81 -24.72
CA ALA A 492 0.33 21.45 -24.88
C ALA A 492 1.08 21.26 -23.54
N SER A 493 0.39 20.77 -22.51
CA SER A 493 0.91 20.64 -21.15
C SER A 493 2.08 19.64 -21.06
N SER A 494 2.10 18.63 -21.94
CA SER A 494 3.14 17.59 -22.02
C SER A 494 4.24 17.88 -23.06
N MET A 495 4.16 18.98 -23.83
CA MET A 495 5.03 19.23 -24.96
C MET A 495 6.51 19.29 -24.57
N VAL A 496 6.84 20.04 -23.50
CA VAL A 496 8.21 20.16 -23.01
C VAL A 496 8.77 18.78 -22.62
N LEU A 497 8.02 18.07 -21.77
CA LEU A 497 8.40 16.74 -21.32
C LEU A 497 8.58 15.77 -22.50
N THR A 498 7.65 15.79 -23.47
CA THR A 498 7.70 14.94 -24.67
C THR A 498 8.98 15.13 -25.45
N HIS A 499 9.37 16.38 -25.73
CA HIS A 499 10.62 16.67 -26.46
C HIS A 499 11.86 16.32 -25.67
N LEU A 500 11.87 16.50 -24.35
CA LEU A 500 12.99 16.10 -23.48
C LEU A 500 13.09 14.59 -23.26
N MET A 501 11.97 13.86 -23.37
CA MET A 501 11.96 12.40 -23.38
C MET A 501 12.44 11.80 -24.72
N GLY A 502 12.69 12.63 -25.73
CA GLY A 502 13.04 12.21 -27.07
C GLY A 502 11.86 11.67 -27.87
N GLY A 503 10.65 12.06 -27.47
CA GLY A 503 9.41 11.64 -28.11
C GLY A 503 8.92 12.59 -29.20
N ASP A 504 7.85 12.19 -29.87
CA ASP A 504 7.15 12.95 -30.90
C ASP A 504 5.92 13.64 -30.32
N PHE A 505 5.82 14.95 -30.53
CA PHE A 505 4.65 15.75 -30.17
C PHE A 505 3.94 16.19 -31.45
N TYR A 506 2.66 15.89 -31.56
CA TYR A 506 1.82 16.16 -32.74
C TYR A 506 0.67 17.09 -32.38
N ASN A 507 0.57 18.24 -33.04
CA ASN A 507 -0.61 19.09 -32.92
C ASN A 507 -1.62 18.69 -34.00
N LEU A 508 -2.73 18.05 -33.56
CA LEU A 508 -3.76 17.58 -34.49
C LEU A 508 -4.55 18.72 -35.15
N GLY A 509 -4.55 19.93 -34.57
CA GLY A 509 -5.18 21.09 -35.17
C GLY A 509 -4.36 21.79 -36.26
N LYS A 510 -3.04 21.53 -36.35
CA LYS A 510 -2.11 22.25 -37.22
C LYS A 510 -1.70 21.52 -38.50
N ASN A 511 -2.41 20.49 -38.90
CA ASN A 511 -2.09 19.67 -40.09
C ASN A 511 -0.68 19.07 -40.12
N GLU A 512 -0.12 18.79 -38.97
CA GLU A 512 1.21 18.15 -38.81
C GLU A 512 1.16 16.65 -39.15
N LEU A 513 0.00 16.02 -39.03
CA LEU A 513 -0.20 14.62 -39.31
C LEU A 513 -1.13 14.39 -40.52
N SER A 514 -0.75 13.43 -41.31
CA SER A 514 -1.59 12.84 -42.38
C SER A 514 -1.93 11.41 -42.03
N PHE A 515 -3.19 11.09 -42.00
CA PHE A 515 -3.68 9.73 -41.72
C PHE A 515 -4.27 9.12 -42.98
N GLN A 516 -4.17 7.80 -43.06
CA GLN A 516 -4.72 7.02 -44.15
C GLN A 516 -5.52 5.82 -43.59
N PRO A 517 -6.74 6.03 -43.07
CA PRO A 517 -7.52 5.00 -42.37
C PRO A 517 -7.79 3.72 -43.18
N LEU A 518 -7.82 3.83 -44.50
CA LEU A 518 -8.11 2.71 -45.42
C LEU A 518 -6.85 2.03 -45.96
N SER A 519 -5.64 2.41 -45.51
CA SER A 519 -4.38 1.90 -46.11
C SER A 519 -4.20 0.38 -45.99
N ARG A 520 -4.74 -0.25 -44.94
CA ARG A 520 -4.58 -1.69 -44.64
C ARG A 520 -5.83 -2.54 -44.87
N VAL A 521 -6.79 -2.07 -45.66
CA VAL A 521 -8.06 -2.82 -45.89
C VAL A 521 -7.90 -4.13 -46.66
N ASP A 522 -6.70 -4.48 -47.14
CA ASP A 522 -6.33 -5.80 -47.64
C ASP A 522 -6.22 -6.86 -46.53
N GLU A 523 -6.04 -6.44 -45.27
CA GLU A 523 -6.10 -7.34 -44.13
C GLU A 523 -7.56 -7.47 -43.65
N TYR A 524 -8.04 -8.69 -43.45
CA TYR A 524 -9.45 -8.95 -43.14
C TYR A 524 -9.90 -8.22 -41.84
N GLU A 525 -9.06 -8.16 -40.79
CA GLU A 525 -9.39 -7.49 -39.54
C GLU A 525 -9.47 -5.97 -39.72
N GLU A 526 -8.63 -5.37 -40.57
CA GLU A 526 -8.64 -3.96 -40.89
C GLU A 526 -9.82 -3.60 -41.82
N LEU A 527 -10.20 -4.52 -42.70
CA LEU A 527 -11.38 -4.40 -43.56
C LEU A 527 -12.66 -4.30 -42.70
N VAL A 528 -12.81 -5.23 -41.76
CA VAL A 528 -13.95 -5.23 -40.81
C VAL A 528 -13.98 -3.96 -39.99
N TRP A 529 -12.82 -3.54 -39.44
CA TRP A 529 -12.72 -2.30 -38.69
C TRP A 529 -13.07 -1.06 -39.54
N ALA A 530 -12.55 -0.99 -40.78
CA ALA A 530 -12.82 0.13 -41.69
C ALA A 530 -14.32 0.20 -42.07
N ASN A 531 -14.98 -0.97 -42.27
CA ASN A 531 -16.41 -1.04 -42.51
C ASN A 531 -17.21 -0.39 -41.35
N ASP A 532 -16.90 -0.77 -40.10
CA ASP A 532 -17.57 -0.22 -38.92
C ASP A 532 -17.27 1.27 -38.77
N TRP A 533 -16.03 1.69 -39.04
CA TRP A 533 -15.61 3.08 -38.96
C TRP A 533 -16.34 3.96 -40.00
N ILE A 534 -16.50 3.49 -41.26
CA ILE A 534 -17.26 4.18 -42.29
C ILE A 534 -18.76 4.27 -41.92
N LEU A 535 -19.35 3.19 -41.40
CA LEU A 535 -20.74 3.22 -40.92
C LEU A 535 -20.92 4.29 -39.84
N ASN A 536 -19.99 4.42 -38.93
CA ASN A 536 -20.02 5.46 -37.90
C ASN A 536 -19.91 6.90 -38.51
N LEU A 537 -19.11 7.11 -39.57
CA LEU A 537 -19.07 8.40 -40.28
C LEU A 537 -20.43 8.73 -40.88
N LEU A 538 -21.13 7.77 -41.47
CA LEU A 538 -22.46 7.98 -42.03
C LEU A 538 -23.51 8.30 -40.96
N GLU A 539 -23.43 7.67 -39.79
CA GLU A 539 -24.31 7.97 -38.65
C GLU A 539 -24.07 9.41 -38.13
N LEU A 540 -22.83 9.88 -38.09
CA LEU A 540 -22.47 11.25 -37.72
C LEU A 540 -23.02 12.28 -38.74
N GLU A 541 -23.21 11.88 -40.01
CA GLU A 541 -23.82 12.68 -41.03
C GLU A 541 -25.35 12.44 -41.15
N ASN A 542 -25.96 11.78 -40.13
CA ASN A 542 -27.39 11.47 -40.05
C ASN A 542 -27.93 10.64 -41.23
N VAL A 543 -27.13 9.73 -41.78
CA VAL A 543 -27.55 8.81 -42.82
C VAL A 543 -28.13 7.54 -42.17
N GLU A 544 -29.34 7.16 -42.53
CA GLU A 544 -29.95 5.90 -42.08
C GLU A 544 -29.21 4.70 -42.65
N ILE A 545 -28.75 3.80 -41.79
CA ILE A 545 -27.98 2.61 -42.17
C ILE A 545 -28.91 1.45 -42.52
N THR A 546 -29.14 1.24 -43.81
CA THR A 546 -29.90 0.08 -44.36
C THR A 546 -28.96 -1.09 -44.67
N SER A 547 -29.54 -2.30 -44.82
CA SER A 547 -28.80 -3.47 -45.26
C SER A 547 -28.16 -3.31 -46.65
N GLU A 548 -28.82 -2.59 -47.55
CA GLU A 548 -28.31 -2.26 -48.88
C GLU A 548 -27.07 -1.38 -48.80
N LYS A 549 -27.12 -0.32 -47.97
CA LYS A 549 -25.98 0.57 -47.79
C LYS A 549 -24.77 -0.17 -47.17
N LYS A 550 -24.99 -1.07 -46.23
CA LYS A 550 -23.92 -1.93 -45.68
C LYS A 550 -23.25 -2.79 -46.76
N GLU A 551 -24.04 -3.36 -47.65
CA GLU A 551 -23.53 -4.17 -48.77
C GLU A 551 -22.71 -3.30 -49.75
N ILE A 552 -23.18 -2.10 -50.07
CA ILE A 552 -22.48 -1.16 -50.96
C ILE A 552 -21.11 -0.78 -50.34
N ILE A 553 -21.06 -0.46 -49.03
CA ILE A 553 -19.82 -0.09 -48.33
C ILE A 553 -18.85 -1.27 -48.33
N TRP A 554 -19.33 -2.47 -47.97
CA TRP A 554 -18.51 -3.66 -47.95
C TRP A 554 -17.90 -3.98 -49.33
N ASN A 555 -18.69 -3.89 -50.38
CA ASN A 555 -18.24 -4.11 -51.76
C ASN A 555 -17.25 -3.02 -52.22
N ALA A 556 -17.48 -1.77 -51.86
CA ALA A 556 -16.55 -0.68 -52.15
C ALA A 556 -15.21 -0.81 -51.41
N LEU A 557 -15.22 -1.25 -50.14
CA LEU A 557 -14.01 -1.55 -49.40
C LEU A 557 -13.20 -2.72 -50.02
N ASN A 558 -13.87 -3.80 -50.40
CA ASN A 558 -13.21 -4.92 -51.11
C ASN A 558 -12.59 -4.47 -52.44
N ASN A 559 -13.29 -3.60 -53.21
CA ASN A 559 -12.76 -3.10 -54.48
C ASN A 559 -11.48 -2.25 -54.27
N ILE A 560 -11.42 -1.41 -53.23
CA ILE A 560 -10.21 -0.63 -52.96
C ILE A 560 -9.09 -1.46 -52.32
N ALA A 561 -9.40 -2.57 -51.68
CA ALA A 561 -8.41 -3.49 -51.11
C ALA A 561 -7.47 -4.08 -52.18
N GLU A 562 -7.95 -4.20 -53.43
CA GLU A 562 -7.15 -4.65 -54.57
C GLU A 562 -6.16 -3.57 -55.08
N ASN A 563 -6.32 -2.31 -54.70
CA ASN A 563 -5.43 -1.23 -55.11
C ASN A 563 -4.12 -1.22 -54.29
N GLU A 564 -3.10 -0.55 -54.85
CA GLU A 564 -1.89 -0.21 -54.09
C GLU A 564 -2.24 0.67 -52.86
N PRO A 565 -1.52 0.55 -51.76
CA PRO A 565 -1.81 1.26 -50.51
C PRO A 565 -2.03 2.77 -50.69
N GLU A 566 -1.21 3.44 -51.51
CA GLU A 566 -1.30 4.87 -51.78
C GLU A 566 -2.62 5.29 -52.44
N ARG A 567 -3.33 4.33 -53.03
CA ARG A 567 -4.64 4.54 -53.69
C ARG A 567 -5.83 4.15 -52.83
N ARG A 568 -5.63 3.66 -51.64
CA ARG A 568 -6.71 3.30 -50.70
C ARG A 568 -7.13 4.55 -49.88
N THR A 569 -7.65 5.53 -50.58
CA THR A 569 -8.03 6.85 -49.99
C THR A 569 -9.53 7.01 -49.91
N MET A 570 -10.00 7.95 -49.02
CA MET A 570 -11.43 8.23 -48.89
C MET A 570 -12.08 8.69 -50.21
N SER A 571 -11.36 9.49 -50.99
CA SER A 571 -11.81 9.94 -52.30
C SER A 571 -12.04 8.76 -53.26
N ILE A 572 -11.10 7.82 -53.35
CA ILE A 572 -11.24 6.66 -54.25
C ILE A 572 -12.33 5.73 -53.72
N PHE A 573 -12.39 5.50 -52.37
CA PHE A 573 -13.47 4.72 -51.76
C PHE A 573 -14.86 5.31 -52.13
N SER A 574 -15.03 6.61 -51.94
CA SER A 574 -16.29 7.30 -52.27
C SER A 574 -16.72 7.12 -53.73
N MET A 575 -15.78 7.07 -54.70
CA MET A 575 -16.07 6.83 -56.12
C MET A 575 -16.60 5.40 -56.38
N HIS A 576 -16.16 4.40 -55.57
CA HIS A 576 -16.63 3.02 -55.65
C HIS A 576 -18.02 2.81 -55.01
N CYS A 577 -18.52 3.78 -54.19
CA CYS A 577 -19.86 3.72 -53.63
C CYS A 577 -20.92 4.10 -54.66
N GLN A 578 -21.73 3.14 -55.11
CA GLN A 578 -22.83 3.35 -56.10
C GLN A 578 -24.12 3.89 -55.44
N ASN A 579 -23.98 4.80 -54.49
CA ASN A 579 -25.09 5.46 -53.80
C ASN A 579 -24.78 6.94 -53.58
N GLU A 580 -25.66 7.79 -54.04
CA GLU A 580 -25.46 9.25 -54.01
C GLU A 580 -25.49 9.81 -52.58
N GLU A 581 -26.36 9.29 -51.73
CA GLU A 581 -26.47 9.71 -50.33
C GLU A 581 -25.18 9.39 -49.53
N ILE A 582 -24.61 8.21 -49.74
CA ILE A 582 -23.32 7.79 -49.17
C ILE A 582 -22.22 8.76 -49.65
N ARG A 583 -22.16 9.04 -50.96
CA ARG A 583 -21.14 9.96 -51.51
C ARG A 583 -21.23 11.39 -50.95
N GLN A 584 -22.46 11.91 -50.82
CA GLN A 584 -22.69 13.25 -50.28
C GLN A 584 -22.30 13.31 -48.82
N ALA A 585 -22.64 12.30 -48.01
CA ALA A 585 -22.29 12.22 -46.61
C ALA A 585 -20.75 12.07 -46.38
N LEU A 586 -20.06 11.35 -47.25
CA LEU A 586 -18.60 11.18 -47.14
C LEU A 586 -17.80 12.33 -47.76
N ARG A 587 -18.42 13.22 -48.52
CA ARG A 587 -17.72 14.34 -49.19
C ARG A 587 -16.89 15.19 -48.23
N PRO A 588 -17.33 15.54 -47.01
CA PRO A 588 -16.54 16.32 -46.07
C PRO A 588 -15.20 15.66 -45.70
N TYR A 589 -15.11 14.31 -45.75
CA TYR A 589 -13.95 13.49 -45.36
C TYR A 589 -13.03 13.17 -46.56
N THR A 590 -13.36 13.63 -47.76
CA THR A 590 -12.56 13.50 -48.98
C THR A 590 -11.64 14.72 -49.15
N LYS A 591 -10.66 14.63 -50.07
CA LYS A 591 -9.65 15.64 -50.35
C LYS A 591 -10.23 17.05 -50.68
N LEU A 592 -11.44 17.10 -51.18
CA LEU A 592 -12.18 18.33 -51.51
C LEU A 592 -13.04 18.87 -50.35
N GLY A 593 -13.15 18.12 -49.26
CA GLY A 593 -13.97 18.42 -48.11
C GLY A 593 -13.19 19.08 -46.96
N ALA A 594 -13.93 19.56 -45.98
CA ALA A 594 -13.37 20.26 -44.84
C ALA A 594 -12.44 19.40 -43.93
N TYR A 595 -12.66 18.08 -43.92
CA TYR A 595 -11.97 17.14 -43.05
C TYR A 595 -10.98 16.21 -43.78
N GLY A 596 -10.87 16.38 -45.12
CA GLY A 596 -10.05 15.53 -45.99
C GLY A 596 -8.58 15.57 -45.62
N GLN A 597 -8.07 16.65 -45.10
CA GLN A 597 -6.70 16.79 -44.61
C GLN A 597 -6.35 15.76 -43.53
N TYR A 598 -7.31 15.32 -42.70
CA TYR A 598 -7.11 14.29 -41.66
C TYR A 598 -7.23 12.88 -42.20
N PHE A 599 -8.13 12.60 -43.16
CA PHE A 599 -8.54 11.25 -43.47
C PHE A 599 -8.26 10.79 -44.91
N ASP A 600 -7.92 11.69 -45.83
CA ASP A 600 -7.83 11.41 -47.27
C ASP A 600 -6.41 11.70 -47.81
N ASN A 601 -5.46 10.97 -47.28
CA ASN A 601 -4.03 11.09 -47.64
C ASN A 601 -3.56 9.80 -48.35
N ASP A 602 -2.55 9.94 -49.21
CA ASP A 602 -1.89 8.84 -49.94
C ASP A 602 -0.75 8.20 -49.16
N LYS A 603 -0.29 8.87 -48.11
CA LYS A 603 0.75 8.39 -47.20
C LYS A 603 0.46 8.83 -45.78
N GLU A 604 0.74 7.94 -44.87
CA GLU A 604 0.71 8.23 -43.46
C GLU A 604 2.10 8.68 -42.97
N ASN A 605 2.17 9.78 -42.24
CA ASN A 605 3.40 10.23 -41.61
C ASN A 605 3.44 9.96 -40.11
N PHE A 606 2.46 9.25 -39.58
CA PHE A 606 2.43 8.81 -38.20
C PHE A 606 3.55 7.78 -37.92
N ARG A 607 4.40 8.09 -36.93
CA ARG A 607 5.51 7.21 -36.52
C ARG A 607 5.19 6.54 -35.20
N ASN A 608 5.49 5.26 -35.11
CA ASN A 608 5.36 4.50 -33.85
C ASN A 608 6.61 4.74 -32.97
N SER A 609 6.67 5.88 -32.28
CA SER A 609 7.74 6.16 -31.33
C SER A 609 7.43 5.59 -29.94
N ARG A 610 8.49 5.42 -29.15
CA ARG A 610 8.38 4.91 -27.77
C ARG A 610 7.62 5.86 -26.85
N TRP A 611 7.66 7.17 -27.13
CA TRP A 611 6.92 8.23 -26.45
C TRP A 611 6.31 9.14 -27.49
N GLN A 612 5.00 9.33 -27.43
CA GLN A 612 4.28 10.19 -28.34
C GLN A 612 3.13 10.90 -27.63
N ALA A 613 2.88 12.14 -28.00
CA ALA A 613 1.82 12.96 -27.46
C ALA A 613 1.02 13.64 -28.60
N PHE A 614 -0.29 13.70 -28.42
CA PHE A 614 -1.25 14.29 -29.34
C PHE A 614 -1.95 15.47 -28.68
N GLU A 615 -1.76 16.68 -29.21
CA GLU A 615 -2.49 17.87 -28.78
C GLU A 615 -3.88 17.88 -29.42
N MET A 616 -4.89 17.97 -28.56
CA MET A 616 -6.30 17.77 -28.94
C MET A 616 -7.12 19.07 -28.90
N GLU A 617 -6.63 20.18 -28.30
CA GLU A 617 -7.40 21.38 -28.01
C GLU A 617 -8.18 21.89 -29.21
N ASP A 618 -7.56 22.00 -30.39
CA ASP A 618 -8.17 22.55 -31.59
C ASP A 618 -9.27 21.68 -32.23
N ILE A 619 -9.32 20.37 -31.91
CA ILE A 619 -10.23 19.40 -32.54
C ILE A 619 -11.29 18.85 -31.57
N MET A 620 -11.10 18.96 -30.26
CA MET A 620 -11.94 18.32 -29.26
C MET A 620 -13.42 18.71 -29.29
N ASP A 621 -13.73 19.95 -29.72
CA ASP A 621 -15.10 20.44 -29.80
C ASP A 621 -15.79 20.09 -31.13
N ASN A 622 -15.09 19.47 -32.10
CA ASN A 622 -15.65 19.06 -33.36
C ASN A 622 -15.88 17.55 -33.39
N GLU A 623 -17.12 17.13 -33.09
CA GLU A 623 -17.48 15.68 -33.02
C GLU A 623 -17.21 14.96 -34.34
N LYS A 624 -17.32 15.63 -35.50
CA LYS A 624 -17.10 15.02 -36.84
C LYS A 624 -15.63 14.75 -37.13
N ILE A 625 -14.70 15.36 -36.38
CA ILE A 625 -13.26 15.11 -36.48
C ILE A 625 -12.80 14.28 -35.33
N CYS A 626 -13.08 14.72 -34.11
CA CYS A 626 -12.49 14.17 -32.88
C CYS A 626 -12.79 12.67 -32.72
N GLY A 627 -14.07 12.27 -32.83
CA GLY A 627 -14.45 10.86 -32.66
C GLY A 627 -13.83 9.92 -33.67
N PRO A 628 -14.00 10.16 -34.98
CA PRO A 628 -13.39 9.32 -36.00
C PRO A 628 -11.87 9.28 -35.97
N LEU A 629 -11.22 10.39 -35.66
CA LEU A 629 -9.76 10.48 -35.56
C LEU A 629 -9.22 9.69 -34.37
N LEU A 630 -9.84 9.87 -33.19
CA LEU A 630 -9.47 9.09 -32.00
C LEU A 630 -9.71 7.58 -32.22
N ALA A 631 -10.84 7.19 -32.83
CA ALA A 631 -11.10 5.80 -33.15
C ALA A 631 -10.00 5.19 -34.04
N TYR A 632 -9.49 5.96 -35.00
CA TYR A 632 -8.38 5.54 -35.85
C TYR A 632 -7.05 5.46 -35.06
N ILE A 633 -6.70 6.50 -34.29
CA ILE A 633 -5.48 6.49 -33.46
C ILE A 633 -5.50 5.32 -32.47
N PHE A 634 -6.64 5.06 -31.83
CA PHE A 634 -6.78 3.89 -30.93
C PHE A 634 -6.63 2.56 -31.68
N ARG A 635 -7.14 2.47 -32.93
CA ARG A 635 -6.91 1.28 -33.77
C ARG A 635 -5.42 1.08 -34.03
N ARG A 636 -4.70 2.15 -34.38
CA ARG A 636 -3.24 2.11 -34.59
C ARG A 636 -2.47 1.73 -33.31
N ILE A 637 -2.87 2.27 -32.15
CA ILE A 637 -2.32 1.84 -30.86
C ILE A 637 -2.55 0.35 -30.64
N GLN A 638 -3.76 -0.12 -30.94
CA GLN A 638 -4.12 -1.54 -30.73
C GLN A 638 -3.31 -2.48 -31.62
N THR A 639 -3.12 -2.15 -32.89
CA THR A 639 -2.42 -3.01 -33.86
C THR A 639 -0.90 -2.91 -33.75
N ASP A 640 -0.37 -1.73 -33.49
CA ASP A 640 1.07 -1.48 -33.63
C ASP A 640 1.81 -1.40 -32.30
N LEU A 641 1.14 -1.03 -31.19
CA LEU A 641 1.76 -0.79 -29.90
C LEU A 641 1.39 -1.81 -28.81
N LEU A 642 0.22 -2.48 -28.91
CA LEU A 642 -0.22 -3.46 -27.92
C LEU A 642 0.32 -4.87 -28.23
N ASP A 643 1.65 -5.02 -28.19
CA ASP A 643 2.38 -6.26 -28.46
C ASP A 643 2.72 -7.07 -27.18
N GLY A 644 2.11 -6.72 -26.03
CA GLY A 644 2.37 -7.35 -24.74
C GLY A 644 3.45 -6.65 -23.91
N LYS A 645 4.13 -5.63 -24.44
CA LYS A 645 5.03 -4.76 -23.66
C LYS A 645 4.25 -3.74 -22.86
N PRO A 646 4.79 -3.26 -21.72
CA PRO A 646 4.12 -2.26 -20.91
C PRO A 646 3.79 -1.00 -21.71
N LEU A 647 2.53 -0.60 -21.74
CA LEU A 647 2.05 0.62 -22.36
C LEU A 647 1.29 1.48 -21.34
N ILE A 648 1.66 2.76 -21.22
CA ILE A 648 0.88 3.75 -20.50
C ILE A 648 0.21 4.70 -21.47
N LEU A 649 -1.11 4.79 -21.37
CA LEU A 649 -1.92 5.71 -22.15
C LEU A 649 -2.45 6.79 -21.20
N GLY A 650 -2.06 8.04 -21.43
CA GLY A 650 -2.48 9.19 -20.64
C GLY A 650 -3.57 9.98 -21.35
N ILE A 651 -4.62 10.34 -20.63
CA ILE A 651 -5.71 11.19 -21.10
C ILE A 651 -5.83 12.34 -20.10
N ASP A 652 -5.29 13.52 -20.48
CA ASP A 652 -5.18 14.67 -19.58
C ASP A 652 -6.53 15.32 -19.26
N GLU A 653 -7.50 15.27 -20.19
CA GLU A 653 -8.84 15.76 -19.93
C GLU A 653 -9.91 14.76 -20.39
N TYR A 654 -10.52 14.12 -19.41
CA TYR A 654 -11.55 13.12 -19.63
C TYR A 654 -12.78 13.68 -20.41
N GLY A 655 -13.12 14.93 -20.22
CA GLY A 655 -14.22 15.61 -20.93
C GLY A 655 -14.14 15.51 -22.45
N MET A 656 -12.93 15.26 -23.01
CA MET A 656 -12.77 15.00 -24.45
C MET A 656 -13.49 13.74 -24.90
N LEU A 657 -13.52 12.74 -24.05
CA LEU A 657 -14.05 11.41 -24.38
C LEU A 657 -15.55 11.33 -24.12
N SER A 658 -16.02 11.96 -23.03
CA SER A 658 -17.40 11.88 -22.57
C SER A 658 -18.40 12.58 -23.49
N LYS A 659 -17.97 13.54 -24.31
CA LYS A 659 -18.81 14.26 -25.27
C LYS A 659 -19.09 13.49 -26.55
N ASN A 660 -18.37 12.40 -26.82
CA ASN A 660 -18.47 11.66 -28.06
C ASN A 660 -19.04 10.25 -27.86
N LYS A 661 -20.27 10.03 -28.28
CA LYS A 661 -20.99 8.75 -28.15
C LYS A 661 -20.29 7.56 -28.81
N LEU A 662 -19.55 7.80 -29.90
CA LEU A 662 -18.77 6.74 -30.56
C LEU A 662 -17.66 6.23 -29.63
N ILE A 663 -16.91 7.12 -29.03
CA ILE A 663 -15.83 6.79 -28.10
C ILE A 663 -16.41 6.11 -26.85
N GLU A 664 -17.50 6.68 -26.33
CA GLU A 664 -18.20 6.14 -25.17
C GLU A 664 -18.58 4.66 -25.36
N SER A 665 -19.21 4.34 -26.47
CA SER A 665 -19.65 2.95 -26.76
C SER A 665 -18.50 1.94 -26.91
N GLN A 666 -17.30 2.39 -27.25
CA GLN A 666 -16.12 1.54 -27.44
C GLN A 666 -15.18 1.51 -26.23
N MET A 667 -15.33 2.44 -25.30
CA MET A 667 -14.39 2.65 -24.18
C MET A 667 -14.21 1.39 -23.33
N GLU A 668 -15.29 0.73 -22.93
CA GLU A 668 -15.23 -0.51 -22.13
C GLU A 668 -14.43 -1.60 -22.83
N ARG A 669 -14.68 -1.75 -24.14
CA ARG A 669 -13.96 -2.73 -24.97
C ARG A 669 -12.46 -2.38 -25.03
N TRP A 670 -12.13 -1.11 -25.25
CA TRP A 670 -10.73 -0.67 -25.32
C TRP A 670 -9.99 -0.88 -23.99
N LEU A 671 -10.57 -0.51 -22.88
CA LEU A 671 -9.97 -0.73 -21.57
C LEU A 671 -9.67 -2.22 -21.33
N ARG A 672 -10.61 -3.09 -21.70
CA ARG A 672 -10.44 -4.54 -21.58
C ARG A 672 -9.32 -5.07 -22.49
N VAL A 673 -9.23 -4.57 -23.72
CA VAL A 673 -8.16 -4.96 -24.67
C VAL A 673 -6.81 -4.44 -24.19
N ILE A 674 -6.71 -3.18 -23.79
CA ILE A 674 -5.47 -2.57 -23.29
C ILE A 674 -4.94 -3.36 -22.08
N ARG A 675 -5.81 -3.67 -21.11
CA ARG A 675 -5.46 -4.50 -19.96
C ARG A 675 -4.90 -5.87 -20.36
N SER A 676 -5.60 -6.57 -21.26
CA SER A 676 -5.20 -7.91 -21.69
C SER A 676 -3.86 -7.97 -22.41
N LYS A 677 -3.37 -6.84 -22.90
CA LYS A 677 -2.11 -6.65 -23.63
C LYS A 677 -1.04 -5.89 -22.81
N ASN A 678 -1.12 -5.93 -21.48
CA ASN A 678 -0.15 -5.28 -20.58
C ASN A 678 -0.11 -3.74 -20.70
N GLY A 679 -1.23 -3.14 -21.08
CA GLY A 679 -1.41 -1.70 -21.09
C GLY A 679 -2.23 -1.21 -19.92
N LEU A 680 -2.05 0.06 -19.56
CA LEU A 680 -2.90 0.78 -18.62
C LEU A 680 -3.31 2.14 -19.17
N VAL A 681 -4.42 2.67 -18.67
CA VAL A 681 -4.90 4.02 -18.99
C VAL A 681 -4.93 4.85 -17.72
N ILE A 682 -4.42 6.07 -17.80
CA ILE A 682 -4.62 7.10 -16.77
C ILE A 682 -5.61 8.11 -17.32
N PHE A 683 -6.78 8.18 -16.70
CA PHE A 683 -7.75 9.22 -16.93
C PHE A 683 -7.55 10.35 -15.94
N ALA A 684 -7.47 11.59 -16.43
CA ALA A 684 -7.45 12.74 -15.54
C ALA A 684 -8.60 13.70 -15.90
N THR A 685 -9.17 14.34 -14.88
CA THR A 685 -10.26 15.32 -15.08
C THR A 685 -10.18 16.44 -14.06
N GLN A 686 -10.67 17.60 -14.46
CA GLN A 686 -10.82 18.78 -13.62
C GLN A 686 -12.24 18.91 -13.08
N SER A 687 -13.22 18.27 -13.72
CA SER A 687 -14.65 18.35 -13.38
C SER A 687 -15.16 17.00 -12.88
N LEU A 688 -15.50 16.94 -11.60
CA LEU A 688 -16.16 15.77 -11.01
C LEU A 688 -17.59 15.63 -11.58
N ASP A 689 -18.28 16.73 -11.82
CA ASP A 689 -19.64 16.73 -12.35
C ASP A 689 -19.72 16.11 -13.75
N GLU A 690 -18.74 16.39 -14.62
CA GLU A 690 -18.69 15.81 -15.97
C GLU A 690 -18.51 14.27 -15.90
N VAL A 691 -17.69 13.80 -14.97
CA VAL A 691 -17.52 12.35 -14.80
C VAL A 691 -18.80 11.70 -14.30
N ILE A 692 -19.44 12.25 -13.27
CA ILE A 692 -20.57 11.60 -12.60
C ILE A 692 -21.83 11.58 -13.46
N ASN A 693 -22.02 12.60 -14.30
CA ASN A 693 -23.17 12.72 -15.20
C ASN A 693 -22.96 12.02 -16.56
N SER A 694 -21.82 11.38 -16.77
CA SER A 694 -21.51 10.63 -18.00
C SER A 694 -21.87 9.13 -17.85
N ASP A 695 -22.35 8.52 -18.93
CA ASP A 695 -22.63 7.07 -18.97
C ASP A 695 -21.35 6.22 -18.82
N ILE A 696 -20.16 6.80 -19.09
CA ILE A 696 -18.86 6.13 -18.88
C ILE A 696 -18.45 6.06 -17.40
N THR A 697 -19.10 6.80 -16.49
CA THR A 697 -18.74 6.81 -15.06
C THR A 697 -18.69 5.41 -14.45
N SER A 698 -19.71 4.60 -14.71
CA SER A 698 -19.73 3.22 -14.24
C SER A 698 -18.54 2.41 -14.76
N ILE A 699 -18.18 2.61 -16.02
CA ILE A 699 -17.04 1.92 -16.66
C ILE A 699 -15.72 2.34 -16.01
N ILE A 700 -15.53 3.64 -15.73
CA ILE A 700 -14.33 4.15 -15.05
C ILE A 700 -14.25 3.64 -13.62
N LEU A 701 -15.36 3.69 -12.87
CA LEU A 701 -15.39 3.21 -11.48
C LEU A 701 -15.06 1.72 -11.39
N ASP A 702 -15.56 0.92 -12.31
CA ASP A 702 -15.34 -0.52 -12.34
C ASP A 702 -13.94 -0.90 -12.86
N SER A 703 -13.45 -0.17 -13.86
CA SER A 703 -12.17 -0.47 -14.53
C SER A 703 -10.97 0.14 -13.81
N CYS A 704 -11.10 1.33 -13.20
CA CYS A 704 -10.00 2.01 -12.51
C CYS A 704 -9.94 1.57 -11.04
N LYS A 705 -9.09 0.58 -10.76
CA LYS A 705 -8.89 0.07 -9.40
C LYS A 705 -8.05 1.00 -8.53
N THR A 706 -7.33 1.92 -9.13
CA THR A 706 -6.57 2.96 -8.45
C THR A 706 -7.17 4.33 -8.76
N LYS A 707 -7.38 5.13 -7.72
CA LYS A 707 -7.84 6.52 -7.82
C LYS A 707 -6.87 7.42 -7.07
N ILE A 708 -6.59 8.59 -7.62
CA ILE A 708 -5.75 9.62 -6.99
C ILE A 708 -6.53 10.92 -6.98
N PHE A 709 -6.66 11.51 -5.81
CA PHE A 709 -7.38 12.76 -5.62
C PHE A 709 -6.39 13.87 -5.24
N LEU A 710 -6.50 14.98 -5.94
CA LEU A 710 -5.79 16.21 -5.60
C LEU A 710 -6.55 16.95 -4.50
N PRO A 711 -5.89 17.82 -3.73
CA PRO A 711 -6.53 18.65 -2.72
C PRO A 711 -7.71 19.45 -3.24
N ASN A 712 -8.79 19.48 -2.49
CA ASN A 712 -9.97 20.24 -2.82
C ASN A 712 -10.65 20.80 -1.55
N PRO A 713 -10.37 22.05 -1.15
CA PRO A 713 -10.98 22.65 0.06
C PRO A 713 -12.52 22.67 0.06
N SER A 714 -13.15 22.52 -1.10
CA SER A 714 -14.62 22.45 -1.20
C SER A 714 -15.18 21.03 -1.14
N ALA A 715 -14.35 19.99 -0.97
CA ALA A 715 -14.76 18.60 -1.01
C ALA A 715 -15.86 18.28 0.01
N GLU A 716 -15.78 18.82 1.23
CA GLU A 716 -16.78 18.62 2.28
C GLU A 716 -18.06 19.43 2.09
N LEU A 717 -17.97 20.62 1.50
CA LEU A 717 -19.07 21.58 1.47
C LEU A 717 -19.97 21.40 0.24
N ASN A 718 -19.37 21.44 -0.94
CA ASN A 718 -20.11 21.50 -2.20
C ASN A 718 -20.08 20.17 -2.96
N ASP A 719 -18.98 19.43 -2.86
CA ASP A 719 -18.69 18.27 -3.71
C ASP A 719 -18.85 16.93 -2.98
N LYS A 720 -19.28 16.93 -1.70
CA LYS A 720 -19.34 15.73 -0.84
C LYS A 720 -20.05 14.56 -1.51
N LYS A 721 -21.24 14.78 -2.10
CA LYS A 721 -21.99 13.72 -2.76
C LYS A 721 -21.27 13.13 -3.96
N LEU A 722 -20.48 13.95 -4.68
CA LEU A 722 -19.72 13.51 -5.84
C LEU A 722 -18.59 12.56 -5.40
N TYR A 723 -17.89 12.90 -4.32
CA TYR A 723 -16.85 12.03 -3.74
C TYR A 723 -17.42 10.73 -3.16
N GLU A 724 -18.60 10.76 -2.55
CA GLU A 724 -19.31 9.57 -2.05
C GLU A 724 -19.66 8.61 -3.20
N ILE A 725 -20.09 9.12 -4.37
CA ILE A 725 -20.35 8.31 -5.58
C ILE A 725 -19.06 7.65 -6.08
N LEU A 726 -17.92 8.36 -5.97
CA LEU A 726 -16.60 7.82 -6.33
C LEU A 726 -16.07 6.78 -5.31
N GLY A 727 -16.84 6.52 -4.24
CA GLY A 727 -16.56 5.49 -3.25
C GLY A 727 -15.77 5.93 -2.03
N LEU A 728 -15.65 7.26 -1.77
CA LEU A 728 -14.98 7.79 -0.60
C LEU A 728 -15.94 7.89 0.59
N ASN A 729 -15.40 7.69 1.77
CA ASN A 729 -16.09 7.94 3.03
C ASN A 729 -15.82 9.37 3.56
N GLU A 730 -16.56 9.77 4.60
CA GLU A 730 -16.45 11.13 5.17
C GLU A 730 -15.05 11.51 5.61
N LYS A 731 -14.29 10.57 6.19
CA LYS A 731 -12.93 10.86 6.68
C LYS A 731 -11.92 11.01 5.54
N GLU A 732 -12.08 10.26 4.46
CA GLU A 732 -11.29 10.40 3.25
C GLU A 732 -11.57 11.74 2.55
N ILE A 733 -12.83 12.17 2.51
CA ILE A 733 -13.24 13.47 1.97
C ILE A 733 -12.64 14.61 2.80
N GLU A 734 -12.73 14.53 4.13
CA GLU A 734 -12.09 15.48 5.06
C GLU A 734 -10.57 15.55 4.83
N THR A 735 -9.92 14.40 4.62
CA THR A 735 -8.48 14.35 4.32
C THR A 735 -8.15 15.10 3.04
N ILE A 736 -8.92 14.90 1.97
CA ILE A 736 -8.74 15.59 0.68
C ILE A 736 -8.99 17.11 0.83
N ALA A 737 -9.98 17.50 1.66
CA ALA A 737 -10.30 18.90 1.89
C ALA A 737 -9.18 19.66 2.61
N ASN A 738 -8.48 18.97 3.52
CA ASN A 738 -7.41 19.54 4.36
C ASN A 738 -5.99 19.32 3.80
N ALA A 739 -5.84 18.58 2.70
CA ALA A 739 -4.56 18.29 2.09
C ALA A 739 -3.90 19.55 1.50
N GLU A 740 -2.56 19.60 1.53
CA GLU A 740 -1.78 20.72 1.02
C GLU A 740 -1.79 20.77 -0.52
N GLU A 741 -2.26 21.89 -1.08
CA GLU A 741 -2.31 22.08 -2.53
C GLU A 741 -0.91 22.00 -3.17
N LYS A 742 -0.82 21.32 -4.33
CA LYS A 742 0.40 21.12 -5.14
C LYS A 742 1.49 20.29 -4.48
N ALA A 743 1.29 19.80 -3.26
CA ALA A 743 2.25 19.00 -2.52
C ALA A 743 1.71 17.60 -2.21
N GLU A 744 0.48 17.51 -1.71
CA GLU A 744 -0.12 16.27 -1.24
C GLU A 744 -1.16 15.73 -2.22
N TYR A 745 -1.29 14.40 -2.22
CA TYR A 745 -2.20 13.63 -3.08
C TYR A 745 -2.79 12.48 -2.29
N PHE A 746 -4.08 12.24 -2.43
CA PHE A 746 -4.74 11.12 -1.76
C PHE A 746 -4.90 9.94 -2.70
N TYR A 747 -4.22 8.83 -2.39
CA TYR A 747 -4.30 7.55 -3.09
C TYR A 747 -5.39 6.67 -2.49
N LEU A 748 -6.23 6.08 -3.33
CA LEU A 748 -7.27 5.14 -2.96
C LEU A 748 -7.24 3.91 -3.86
N SER A 749 -7.24 2.72 -3.28
CA SER A 749 -7.39 1.45 -3.99
C SER A 749 -7.99 0.36 -3.08
N GLU A 750 -8.33 -0.79 -3.65
CA GLU A 750 -8.74 -1.97 -2.86
C GLU A 750 -7.63 -2.46 -1.90
N LEU A 751 -6.38 -2.08 -2.14
CA LEU A 751 -5.23 -2.46 -1.30
C LEU A 751 -5.06 -1.55 -0.08
N GLY A 752 -5.67 -0.37 -0.08
CA GLY A 752 -5.61 0.62 0.99
C GLY A 752 -5.65 2.06 0.47
N SER A 753 -5.73 3.00 1.41
CA SER A 753 -5.74 4.45 1.17
C SER A 753 -4.50 5.09 1.78
N ARG A 754 -3.95 6.14 1.16
CA ARG A 754 -2.81 6.87 1.71
C ARG A 754 -2.74 8.30 1.20
N LEU A 755 -2.57 9.27 2.11
CA LEU A 755 -2.11 10.60 1.77
C LEU A 755 -0.60 10.56 1.57
N PHE A 756 -0.09 11.07 0.45
CA PHE A 756 1.33 11.10 0.15
C PHE A 756 1.75 12.47 -0.42
N ASN A 757 3.02 12.80 -0.20
CA ASN A 757 3.63 14.03 -0.67
C ASN A 757 4.70 13.70 -1.72
N MET A 758 4.62 14.37 -2.87
CA MET A 758 5.62 14.21 -3.94
C MET A 758 6.94 14.91 -3.59
N GLU A 759 6.90 15.99 -2.80
CA GLU A 759 8.04 16.83 -2.41
C GLU A 759 9.00 17.13 -3.56
N LEU A 760 8.45 17.60 -4.68
CA LEU A 760 9.23 17.86 -5.88
C LEU A 760 10.17 19.04 -5.70
N SER A 761 11.43 18.82 -6.04
CA SER A 761 12.44 19.88 -6.12
C SER A 761 12.31 20.71 -7.41
N ASN A 762 12.89 21.89 -7.44
CA ASN A 762 12.95 22.68 -8.68
C ASN A 762 13.62 21.91 -9.83
N MET A 763 14.61 21.06 -9.51
CA MET A 763 15.27 20.21 -10.49
C MET A 763 14.34 19.18 -11.15
N GLU A 764 13.29 18.71 -10.45
CA GLU A 764 12.28 17.83 -11.01
C GLU A 764 11.20 18.62 -11.77
N LEU A 765 10.82 19.79 -11.23
CA LEU A 765 9.78 20.64 -11.79
C LEU A 765 10.17 21.23 -13.18
N ILE A 766 11.43 21.46 -13.46
CA ILE A 766 11.86 21.93 -14.81
C ILE A 766 11.47 20.96 -15.92
N PHE A 767 11.32 19.66 -15.61
CA PHE A 767 10.91 18.63 -16.58
C PHE A 767 9.39 18.42 -16.61
N THR A 768 8.74 18.50 -15.45
CA THR A 768 7.35 18.03 -15.28
C THR A 768 6.32 19.13 -15.08
N ALA A 769 6.75 20.37 -14.81
CA ALA A 769 5.86 21.51 -14.54
C ALA A 769 5.99 22.66 -15.58
N SER A 770 6.77 22.48 -16.64
CA SER A 770 7.03 23.51 -17.63
C SER A 770 6.01 23.47 -18.77
N SER A 771 5.04 24.38 -18.73
CA SER A 771 3.94 24.50 -19.73
C SER A 771 3.59 25.95 -20.03
N SER A 772 4.44 26.92 -19.64
CA SER A 772 4.20 28.32 -19.98
C SER A 772 4.41 28.59 -21.49
N LYS A 773 3.83 29.67 -22.02
CA LYS A 773 4.02 30.05 -23.43
C LYS A 773 5.48 30.25 -23.77
N GLU A 774 6.25 30.81 -22.83
CA GLU A 774 7.68 31.02 -22.94
C GLU A 774 8.44 29.70 -23.01
N ASP A 775 8.07 28.75 -22.14
CA ASP A 775 8.66 27.40 -22.11
C ASP A 775 8.38 26.64 -23.41
N ILE A 776 7.13 26.71 -23.91
CA ILE A 776 6.73 26.07 -25.18
C ILE A 776 7.49 26.68 -26.38
N ALA A 777 7.62 27.99 -26.41
CA ALA A 777 8.40 28.67 -27.47
C ALA A 777 9.87 28.27 -27.42
N LYS A 778 10.48 28.23 -26.21
CA LYS A 778 11.88 27.89 -26.03
C LYS A 778 12.20 26.44 -26.35
N ILE A 779 11.36 25.49 -25.91
CA ILE A 779 11.59 24.06 -26.23
C ILE A 779 11.45 23.82 -27.75
N THR A 780 10.57 24.53 -28.42
CA THR A 780 10.41 24.47 -29.88
C THR A 780 11.66 24.99 -30.59
N GLU A 781 12.25 26.11 -30.14
CA GLU A 781 13.53 26.64 -30.62
C GLU A 781 14.65 25.60 -30.43
N ILE A 782 14.78 25.05 -29.22
CA ILE A 782 15.79 24.04 -28.89
C ILE A 782 15.61 22.78 -29.74
N LYS A 783 14.40 22.28 -29.92
CA LYS A 783 14.07 21.10 -30.76
C LYS A 783 14.52 21.32 -32.21
N ASN A 784 14.31 22.55 -32.75
CA ASN A 784 14.69 22.90 -34.11
C ASN A 784 16.19 23.10 -34.28
N SER A 785 16.93 23.38 -33.20
CA SER A 785 18.39 23.59 -33.24
C SER A 785 19.18 22.29 -33.17
N THR A 786 18.65 21.24 -32.52
CA THR A 786 19.38 19.96 -32.34
C THR A 786 18.43 18.77 -32.32
N GLU A 787 18.84 17.68 -32.97
CA GLU A 787 18.18 16.39 -32.91
C GLU A 787 18.69 15.52 -31.74
N ASP A 788 19.84 15.84 -31.15
CA ASP A 788 20.38 15.11 -30.01
C ASP A 788 19.61 15.44 -28.73
N VAL A 789 18.97 14.42 -28.17
CA VAL A 789 18.17 14.52 -26.92
C VAL A 789 19.04 14.98 -25.75
N LYS A 790 20.30 14.56 -25.67
CA LYS A 790 21.22 14.98 -24.60
C LYS A 790 21.51 16.46 -24.66
N GLU A 791 21.86 16.96 -25.84
CA GLU A 791 22.13 18.38 -26.07
C GLU A 791 20.87 19.21 -25.80
N ARG A 792 19.68 18.69 -26.20
CA ARG A 792 18.39 19.32 -25.93
C ARG A 792 18.13 19.50 -24.44
N ILE A 793 18.41 18.47 -23.63
CA ILE A 793 18.25 18.52 -22.18
C ILE A 793 19.24 19.50 -21.56
N ILE A 794 20.49 19.53 -22.02
CA ILE A 794 21.50 20.47 -21.51
C ILE A 794 21.07 21.91 -21.80
N ASN A 795 20.66 22.22 -23.05
CA ASN A 795 20.20 23.55 -23.44
C ASN A 795 18.94 23.96 -22.64
N TRP A 796 18.08 23.02 -22.32
CA TRP A 796 16.92 23.25 -21.48
C TRP A 796 17.29 23.61 -20.04
N ILE A 797 18.24 22.89 -19.44
CA ILE A 797 18.75 23.16 -18.10
C ILE A 797 19.41 24.55 -18.07
N ASP A 798 20.19 24.92 -19.09
CA ASP A 798 20.82 26.25 -19.21
C ASP A 798 19.77 27.35 -19.26
N TYR A 799 18.72 27.19 -20.07
CA TYR A 799 17.61 28.15 -20.12
C TYR A 799 16.89 28.29 -18.76
N LYS A 800 16.67 27.19 -18.04
CA LYS A 800 16.00 27.24 -16.73
C LYS A 800 16.86 27.89 -15.64
N GLU A 801 18.17 27.83 -15.76
CA GLU A 801 19.06 28.61 -14.88
C GLU A 801 19.08 30.08 -15.27
N ASP A 802 19.15 30.40 -16.58
CA ASP A 802 19.10 31.78 -17.07
C ASP A 802 17.81 32.52 -16.64
N THR A 803 16.69 31.80 -16.54
CA THR A 803 15.41 32.34 -16.02
C THR A 803 15.34 32.40 -14.48
N GLY A 804 16.36 31.87 -13.77
CA GLY A 804 16.40 31.84 -12.32
C GLY A 804 15.46 30.81 -11.67
N PHE A 805 14.94 29.84 -12.44
CA PHE A 805 14.08 28.79 -11.89
C PHE A 805 14.88 27.76 -11.09
N ILE A 806 16.11 27.46 -11.53
CA ILE A 806 17.12 26.69 -10.79
C ILE A 806 18.38 27.54 -10.58
N ASN A 807 19.14 27.24 -9.54
CA ASN A 807 20.41 27.91 -9.26
C ASN A 807 21.61 27.23 -9.95
N ILE A 808 22.78 27.89 -9.92
CA ILE A 808 24.00 27.39 -10.54
C ILE A 808 24.43 26.01 -9.99
N LYS A 809 24.27 25.76 -8.69
CA LYS A 809 24.64 24.46 -8.08
C LYS A 809 23.72 23.33 -8.56
N GLU A 810 22.43 23.59 -8.66
CA GLU A 810 21.45 22.66 -9.20
C GLU A 810 21.73 22.33 -10.68
N LYS A 811 22.09 23.33 -11.48
CA LYS A 811 22.53 23.16 -12.87
C LYS A 811 23.77 22.30 -12.97
N GLU A 812 24.84 22.60 -12.19
CA GLU A 812 26.07 21.83 -12.18
C GLU A 812 25.79 20.36 -11.77
N TYR A 813 25.01 20.13 -10.73
CA TYR A 813 24.63 18.81 -10.29
C TYR A 813 23.89 18.01 -11.38
N LEU A 814 22.93 18.62 -12.07
CA LEU A 814 22.23 17.98 -13.20
C LEU A 814 23.18 17.63 -14.35
N LYS A 815 24.09 18.53 -14.71
CA LYS A 815 25.09 18.30 -15.81
C LYS A 815 26.10 17.23 -15.45
N GLU A 816 26.59 17.19 -14.20
CA GLU A 816 27.48 16.13 -13.71
C GLU A 816 26.78 14.76 -13.75
N MET A 817 25.52 14.69 -13.32
CA MET A 817 24.70 13.48 -13.38
C MET A 817 24.55 12.98 -14.84
N ILE A 818 24.27 13.87 -15.78
CA ILE A 818 24.19 13.54 -17.21
C ILE A 818 25.53 12.99 -17.70
N GLY A 819 26.66 13.62 -17.33
CA GLY A 819 28.01 13.15 -17.65
C GLY A 819 28.26 11.73 -17.14
N GLY A 820 27.97 11.47 -15.87
CA GLY A 820 28.14 10.16 -15.23
C GLY A 820 27.33 9.02 -15.85
N PHE A 821 26.15 9.29 -16.41
CA PHE A 821 25.38 8.28 -17.14
C PHE A 821 26.00 7.85 -18.47
N TYR A 822 26.85 8.69 -19.08
CA TYR A 822 27.53 8.41 -20.36
C TYR A 822 28.93 7.82 -20.19
N GLU A 823 29.67 8.19 -19.14
CA GLU A 823 30.96 7.60 -18.85
C GLU A 823 30.90 6.11 -18.50
N LYS A 824 29.83 5.70 -17.75
CA LYS A 824 29.59 4.28 -17.48
C LYS A 824 29.35 3.47 -18.75
N ASN A 825 28.60 4.00 -19.71
CA ASN A 825 28.33 3.30 -20.97
C ASN A 825 29.58 3.16 -21.86
N ASN A 826 30.52 4.12 -21.82
CA ASN A 826 31.73 4.05 -22.59
C ASN A 826 32.79 3.09 -22.00
N ASN A 827 32.78 2.90 -20.68
CA ASN A 827 33.68 1.93 -20.04
C ASN A 827 33.24 0.47 -20.28
N ASP A 828 31.96 0.20 -20.42
CA ASP A 828 31.47 -1.13 -20.73
C ASP A 828 31.66 -1.53 -22.20
N ILE A 829 31.69 -0.57 -23.14
CA ILE A 829 31.99 -0.82 -24.55
C ILE A 829 33.48 -1.13 -24.78
N ASN A 830 34.39 -0.58 -23.96
CA ASN A 830 35.80 -0.86 -24.06
C ASN A 830 36.25 -2.21 -23.45
N PHE A 831 35.40 -2.92 -22.71
CA PHE A 831 35.71 -4.24 -22.15
C PHE A 831 35.46 -5.39 -23.13
N PHE A 832 34.72 -5.18 -24.22
CA PHE A 832 34.41 -6.19 -25.25
C PHE A 832 35.20 -6.08 -26.52
N SER A 833 36.19 -5.17 -26.60
CA SER A 833 37.09 -5.00 -27.78
C SER A 833 38.55 -5.40 -27.54
N ARG A 834 38.74 -6.42 -26.69
CA ARG A 834 40.03 -7.14 -26.61
C ARG A 834 39.72 -8.61 -26.41
N ASP A 835 39.52 -9.29 -27.56
CA ASP A 835 40.09 -10.58 -27.94
C ASP A 835 39.65 -10.96 -29.36
#